data_97813440574fb08c6c134168a75194f2
#
_entry.id   97813440574fb08c6c134168a75194f2
#
_cell.length_a   1.000
_cell.length_b   1.000
_cell.length_c   1.000
_cell.angle_alpha   90.00
_cell.angle_beta   90.00
_cell.angle_gamma   90.00
#
_symmetry.space_group_name_H-M   'P 1'
#
loop_
_entity.id
_entity.type
_entity.pdbx_description
1 polymer ?
#
loop_
_entity_poly.entity_id
_entity_poly.type
_entity_poly.pdbx_seq_one_letter_code
_entity_poly.pdbx_strand_id
1 'polypeptide(L)'
;MTQDWITVEGARVHNLKNIDVKIPRNSLTVITGLSGSGKSSLAFDTIYAEGQRRYIDTFSAYARNFLGNMERPDVDKISGLSPVISIEQKTTNKNPRSTVGTTTEIYDYLRLLFARAGTAYSYVTGEKMVKYTEEKVVGLILDEYAGKKVFILSPLVRQRKGHYRELFESMRRKGYLYIRVDGEVKEITRGMKVDRYKNHNIEIVIDKLMVEPKDDERLRHSIATAMKQGDGTIMILDKDSDTTRNFSKRLMDPASGLSYGDPAPNMFSFNSPEGACPRCHGLGIVDEIDLKKVIPNQNLSIRDGAIVPLGKYKNQMIFWQIDAILQKYGCDLKTPYKDIPDEAIDTIMNGSLESVRIDKSIVHTSSDYFVTFEGVIKYLTDVMNDDDSAASQKWAAQFLATSECPECHGNRLKKESLAFKVGDKNISEVANLDISELNEWLSTVEDKLEPQNKKIAHEILKELKTRVNFLLEVGLDYLSLNRQSASLSGGESQRIRLATQIGSQLVNVLYILDEPSIGLHQRDNEKLIRSLKELRDLGNTVIVVEHDEDMMRAADWIVDIGPKAGRKGGEVVFEGTPKDMLKTHTITAQYLNGESRIAVPAVRRQGNGKSIKIMGACGNNLKHVDVEFPLGKLIVVTGVSGSGKSTLINETLAPILSQHLYRSLKKPMPYDKVEGIDNIDKVVNVDQSPIGRTPRSNPATYTGVFTDIRSLFVNLPEAKIRGYKPGRFSFNVKGGRCEACGGNGYKVIEMNFLPNVTVPCEVCHGKRYNRETLEVRYKGKSIADVLDMTINQAVEFFENVPNILQKIKSLQEVGLGYIKLGQSSTTLSGGESQRVKLATELSKRDTGKTLYILDEPTTGLHFEDIRILMDVLEKLVDRGNTVVIIEHNLDVIKLADWIIDVGPEGGRGGGQIISTGTPEQVAVSSKGYTPRFLKPMLGI
;
A
#
# COMPACT_ATOMS: atom_id res chain seq x y z
N MET A 1 -5.43 -26.94 -37.65
CA MET A 1 -4.10 -27.34 -37.12
C MET A 1 -3.75 -26.33 -36.02
N THR A 2 -3.68 -26.76 -34.80
CA THR A 2 -3.21 -25.93 -33.69
C THR A 2 -1.74 -25.61 -33.95
N GLN A 3 -1.41 -24.33 -34.03
CA GLN A 3 -0.05 -23.88 -34.25
C GLN A 3 0.71 -24.12 -32.93
N ASP A 4 1.73 -24.97 -32.95
CA ASP A 4 2.45 -25.36 -31.72
C ASP A 4 3.45 -24.31 -31.23
N TRP A 5 3.61 -23.23 -32.00
CA TRP A 5 4.57 -22.16 -31.74
C TRP A 5 3.94 -20.78 -31.80
N ILE A 6 4.38 -19.88 -30.89
CA ILE A 6 4.26 -18.45 -31.06
C ILE A 6 5.48 -18.00 -31.87
N THR A 7 5.25 -17.39 -33.04
CA THR A 7 6.32 -16.91 -33.91
C THR A 7 6.27 -15.42 -34.02
N VAL A 8 7.35 -14.73 -33.68
CA VAL A 8 7.58 -13.29 -33.84
C VAL A 8 8.56 -13.12 -35.00
N GLU A 9 8.21 -12.35 -36.01
CA GLU A 9 9.02 -12.09 -37.20
C GLU A 9 9.29 -10.58 -37.31
N GLY A 10 10.55 -10.18 -37.37
CA GLY A 10 10.97 -8.81 -37.64
C GLY A 10 10.66 -7.79 -36.53
N ALA A 11 10.86 -8.12 -35.26
CA ALA A 11 10.62 -7.19 -34.14
C ALA A 11 11.72 -6.12 -34.05
N ARG A 12 11.28 -4.83 -34.03
CA ARG A 12 12.16 -3.64 -34.05
C ARG A 12 11.84 -2.64 -32.95
N VAL A 13 11.03 -3.02 -31.98
CA VAL A 13 10.60 -2.13 -30.90
C VAL A 13 11.82 -1.74 -30.04
N HIS A 14 11.99 -0.44 -29.77
CA HIS A 14 13.08 0.13 -28.97
C HIS A 14 14.48 -0.20 -29.48
N ASN A 15 15.20 -1.12 -28.81
CA ASN A 15 16.55 -1.52 -29.17
C ASN A 15 16.64 -2.87 -29.90
N LEU A 16 15.50 -3.52 -30.15
CA LEU A 16 15.46 -4.76 -30.89
C LEU A 16 15.90 -4.56 -32.36
N LYS A 17 16.75 -5.46 -32.83
CA LYS A 17 17.41 -5.35 -34.14
C LYS A 17 16.80 -6.26 -35.19
N ASN A 18 15.51 -6.07 -35.48
CA ASN A 18 14.79 -6.89 -36.48
C ASN A 18 14.92 -8.39 -36.19
N ILE A 19 14.55 -8.77 -34.97
CA ILE A 19 14.73 -10.13 -34.50
C ILE A 19 13.54 -11.04 -34.82
N ASP A 20 13.84 -12.30 -35.06
CA ASP A 20 12.88 -13.38 -35.18
C ASP A 20 13.01 -14.29 -33.96
N VAL A 21 11.85 -14.69 -33.37
CA VAL A 21 11.81 -15.54 -32.17
C VAL A 21 10.69 -16.56 -32.26
N LYS A 22 10.97 -17.80 -31.83
CA LYS A 22 9.98 -18.88 -31.73
C LYS A 22 9.84 -19.35 -30.31
N ILE A 23 8.63 -19.35 -29.78
CA ILE A 23 8.31 -19.76 -28.42
C ILE A 23 7.31 -20.91 -28.48
N PRO A 24 7.60 -22.07 -27.86
CA PRO A 24 6.67 -23.19 -27.86
C PRO A 24 5.43 -22.85 -27.03
N ARG A 25 4.26 -23.26 -27.49
CA ARG A 25 3.02 -23.15 -26.74
C ARG A 25 2.96 -24.20 -25.64
N ASN A 26 2.10 -23.96 -24.63
CA ASN A 26 1.95 -24.84 -23.47
C ASN A 26 3.29 -25.18 -22.79
N SER A 27 4.14 -24.17 -22.68
CA SER A 27 5.47 -24.26 -22.07
C SER A 27 5.74 -23.13 -21.12
N LEU A 28 6.70 -23.34 -20.22
CA LEU A 28 7.31 -22.32 -19.39
C LEU A 28 8.56 -21.81 -20.13
N THR A 29 8.47 -20.60 -20.70
CA THR A 29 9.59 -19.96 -21.41
C THR A 29 10.17 -18.84 -20.58
N VAL A 30 11.49 -18.83 -20.40
CA VAL A 30 12.23 -17.74 -19.74
C VAL A 30 12.92 -16.87 -20.78
N ILE A 31 12.65 -15.55 -20.75
CA ILE A 31 13.37 -14.54 -21.52
C ILE A 31 14.41 -13.92 -20.59
N THR A 32 15.68 -14.09 -20.90
CA THR A 32 16.81 -13.63 -20.09
C THR A 32 17.81 -12.78 -20.89
N GLY A 33 18.88 -12.32 -20.25
CA GLY A 33 19.93 -11.48 -20.82
C GLY A 33 20.27 -10.27 -19.94
N LEU A 34 21.29 -9.50 -20.29
CA LEU A 34 21.75 -8.34 -19.52
C LEU A 34 20.65 -7.29 -19.32
N SER A 35 20.76 -6.49 -18.23
CA SER A 35 19.86 -5.35 -18.03
C SER A 35 19.95 -4.38 -19.21
N GLY A 36 18.78 -3.97 -19.78
CA GLY A 36 18.72 -3.13 -20.98
C GLY A 36 19.05 -3.83 -22.28
N SER A 37 19.10 -5.16 -22.36
CA SER A 37 19.32 -5.91 -23.60
C SER A 37 18.12 -5.91 -24.54
N GLY A 38 16.88 -5.68 -24.06
CA GLY A 38 15.65 -5.68 -24.86
C GLY A 38 14.61 -6.73 -24.45
N LYS A 39 14.80 -7.41 -23.32
CA LYS A 39 13.87 -8.45 -22.81
C LYS A 39 12.44 -7.96 -22.69
N SER A 40 12.24 -6.86 -21.94
CA SER A 40 10.92 -6.26 -21.72
C SER A 40 10.33 -5.72 -23.02
N SER A 41 11.17 -5.23 -23.94
CA SER A 41 10.75 -4.78 -25.27
C SER A 41 10.17 -5.94 -26.08
N LEU A 42 10.74 -7.14 -26.02
CA LEU A 42 10.18 -8.32 -26.65
C LEU A 42 8.91 -8.82 -25.95
N ALA A 43 8.96 -9.00 -24.61
CA ALA A 43 7.87 -9.63 -23.86
C ALA A 43 6.63 -8.72 -23.77
N PHE A 44 6.82 -7.45 -23.35
CA PHE A 44 5.72 -6.53 -23.04
C PHE A 44 5.40 -5.59 -24.21
N ASP A 45 6.42 -4.90 -24.76
CA ASP A 45 6.16 -3.88 -25.78
C ASP A 45 5.93 -4.49 -27.20
N THR A 46 6.20 -5.79 -27.38
CA THR A 46 5.96 -6.52 -28.64
C THR A 46 4.87 -7.57 -28.48
N ILE A 47 5.12 -8.67 -27.72
CA ILE A 47 4.20 -9.83 -27.65
C ILE A 47 2.91 -9.46 -26.93
N TYR A 48 3.02 -8.89 -25.72
CA TYR A 48 1.84 -8.47 -24.94
C TYR A 48 1.06 -7.38 -25.66
N ALA A 49 1.74 -6.34 -26.13
CA ALA A 49 1.09 -5.21 -26.81
C ALA A 49 0.29 -5.64 -28.03
N GLU A 50 0.82 -6.54 -28.85
CA GLU A 50 0.09 -7.08 -30.01
C GLU A 50 -1.07 -7.99 -29.59
N GLY A 51 -0.87 -8.83 -28.58
CA GLY A 51 -1.95 -9.68 -28.05
C GLY A 51 -3.11 -8.85 -27.49
N GLN A 52 -2.82 -7.80 -26.74
CA GLN A 52 -3.82 -6.89 -26.21
C GLN A 52 -4.52 -6.10 -27.32
N ARG A 53 -3.77 -5.61 -28.30
CA ARG A 53 -4.34 -4.93 -29.47
C ARG A 53 -5.34 -5.81 -30.21
N ARG A 54 -4.99 -7.07 -30.50
CA ARG A 54 -5.90 -8.03 -31.15
C ARG A 54 -7.14 -8.31 -30.32
N TYR A 55 -7.00 -8.39 -29.01
CA TYR A 55 -8.16 -8.59 -28.12
C TYR A 55 -9.11 -7.38 -28.18
N ILE A 56 -8.58 -6.15 -28.16
CA ILE A 56 -9.38 -4.93 -28.31
C ILE A 56 -10.05 -4.86 -29.68
N ASP A 57 -9.39 -5.31 -30.74
CA ASP A 57 -9.95 -5.36 -32.10
C ASP A 57 -11.21 -6.25 -32.19
N THR A 58 -11.40 -7.20 -31.28
CA THR A 58 -12.63 -8.04 -31.22
C THR A 58 -13.84 -7.29 -30.66
N PHE A 59 -13.66 -6.13 -30.05
CA PHE A 59 -14.74 -5.35 -29.47
C PHE A 59 -15.54 -4.58 -30.53
N SER A 60 -16.77 -4.19 -30.21
CA SER A 60 -17.59 -3.34 -31.03
C SER A 60 -16.91 -2.01 -31.36
N ALA A 61 -17.24 -1.39 -32.49
CA ALA A 61 -16.70 -0.08 -32.89
C ALA A 61 -16.91 0.99 -31.79
N TYR A 62 -18.05 0.94 -31.08
CA TYR A 62 -18.34 1.82 -29.96
C TYR A 62 -17.35 1.63 -28.80
N ALA A 63 -17.13 0.39 -28.37
CA ALA A 63 -16.18 0.06 -27.31
C ALA A 63 -14.73 0.42 -27.70
N ARG A 64 -14.33 0.18 -28.97
CA ARG A 64 -13.01 0.58 -29.48
C ARG A 64 -12.79 2.09 -29.47
N ASN A 65 -13.79 2.88 -29.85
CA ASN A 65 -13.69 4.35 -29.76
C ASN A 65 -13.56 4.85 -28.31
N PHE A 66 -14.11 4.10 -27.35
CA PHE A 66 -14.00 4.42 -25.93
C PHE A 66 -12.64 3.99 -25.34
N LEU A 67 -12.13 2.84 -25.79
CA LEU A 67 -10.86 2.26 -25.31
C LEU A 67 -9.63 2.87 -26.02
N GLY A 68 -9.82 3.61 -27.13
CA GLY A 68 -8.74 4.16 -27.96
C GLY A 68 -8.11 3.11 -28.88
N ASN A 69 -7.53 3.58 -29.98
CA ASN A 69 -6.75 2.74 -30.89
C ASN A 69 -5.37 2.51 -30.29
N MET A 70 -5.02 1.26 -29.99
CA MET A 70 -3.65 0.89 -29.67
C MET A 70 -2.79 0.89 -30.93
N GLU A 71 -1.63 1.55 -30.85
CA GLU A 71 -0.65 1.49 -31.93
C GLU A 71 -0.11 0.05 -32.07
N ARG A 72 0.03 -0.40 -33.31
CA ARG A 72 0.66 -1.69 -33.57
C ARG A 72 2.15 -1.60 -33.23
N PRO A 73 2.72 -2.55 -32.48
CA PRO A 73 4.16 -2.58 -32.26
C PRO A 73 4.91 -2.70 -33.59
N ASP A 74 6.13 -2.20 -33.64
CA ASP A 74 6.99 -2.30 -34.83
C ASP A 74 7.51 -3.74 -34.99
N VAL A 75 6.69 -4.54 -35.67
CA VAL A 75 6.92 -5.97 -35.94
C VAL A 75 6.27 -6.34 -37.28
N ASP A 76 6.93 -7.16 -38.06
CA ASP A 76 6.38 -7.59 -39.32
C ASP A 76 5.15 -8.50 -39.12
N LYS A 77 5.30 -9.55 -38.30
CA LYS A 77 4.22 -10.51 -38.04
C LYS A 77 4.38 -11.20 -36.70
N ILE A 78 3.26 -11.44 -36.01
CA ILE A 78 3.20 -12.35 -34.87
C ILE A 78 2.06 -13.35 -35.12
N SER A 79 2.36 -14.63 -34.96
CA SER A 79 1.39 -15.72 -35.16
C SER A 79 1.36 -16.62 -33.91
N GLY A 80 0.28 -17.39 -33.73
CA GLY A 80 0.13 -18.36 -32.62
C GLY A 80 -0.25 -17.75 -31.27
N LEU A 81 -0.58 -16.46 -31.17
CA LEU A 81 -0.98 -15.82 -29.92
C LEU A 81 -2.32 -16.36 -29.42
N SER A 82 -2.37 -16.71 -28.13
CA SER A 82 -3.59 -16.87 -27.32
C SER A 82 -3.98 -15.55 -26.68
N PRO A 83 -5.17 -15.43 -26.05
CA PRO A 83 -5.48 -14.30 -25.18
C PRO A 83 -4.36 -14.06 -24.16
N VAL A 84 -3.92 -12.82 -24.00
CA VAL A 84 -2.73 -12.49 -23.21
C VAL A 84 -3.08 -11.81 -21.90
N ILE A 85 -2.42 -12.22 -20.83
CA ILE A 85 -2.52 -11.61 -19.50
C ILE A 85 -1.11 -11.23 -19.04
N SER A 86 -0.91 -9.96 -18.67
CA SER A 86 0.33 -9.45 -18.11
C SER A 86 0.25 -9.34 -16.59
N ILE A 87 1.28 -9.80 -15.91
CA ILE A 87 1.44 -9.68 -14.46
C ILE A 87 2.73 -8.90 -14.16
N GLU A 88 2.61 -7.57 -14.16
CA GLU A 88 3.70 -6.65 -13.91
C GLU A 88 3.84 -6.29 -12.42
N GLN A 89 5.03 -5.81 -12.02
CA GLN A 89 5.32 -5.38 -10.64
C GLN A 89 4.69 -4.05 -10.25
N LYS A 90 4.28 -3.22 -11.18
CA LYS A 90 3.79 -1.87 -10.87
C LYS A 90 2.54 -1.94 -10.01
N THR A 91 2.66 -1.51 -8.76
CA THR A 91 1.52 -1.29 -7.86
C THR A 91 0.74 -0.06 -8.33
N THR A 92 -0.30 -0.27 -9.07
CA THR A 92 -1.16 0.81 -9.57
C THR A 92 -2.25 1.20 -8.59
N ASN A 93 -2.56 0.34 -7.61
CA ASN A 93 -3.71 0.56 -6.74
C ASN A 93 -3.30 1.30 -5.45
N LYS A 94 -3.47 2.63 -5.46
CA LYS A 94 -3.31 3.51 -4.29
C LYS A 94 -4.59 3.69 -3.48
N ASN A 95 -5.66 2.98 -3.83
CA ASN A 95 -6.93 3.10 -3.14
C ASN A 95 -6.80 2.53 -1.71
N PRO A 96 -7.00 3.35 -0.66
CA PRO A 96 -6.87 2.92 0.73
C PRO A 96 -7.91 1.86 1.15
N ARG A 97 -8.96 1.68 0.35
CA ARG A 97 -10.00 0.67 0.55
C ARG A 97 -9.70 -0.69 -0.08
N SER A 98 -8.65 -0.77 -0.91
CA SER A 98 -8.23 -2.03 -1.50
C SER A 98 -7.36 -2.81 -0.52
N THR A 99 -7.72 -4.07 -0.28
CA THR A 99 -7.00 -5.00 0.62
C THR A 99 -6.66 -6.29 -0.11
N VAL A 100 -5.79 -7.11 0.47
CA VAL A 100 -5.49 -8.46 -0.03
C VAL A 100 -6.79 -9.24 -0.23
N GLY A 101 -7.69 -9.24 0.77
CA GLY A 101 -8.96 -9.96 0.71
C GLY A 101 -9.89 -9.50 -0.41
N THR A 102 -9.94 -8.18 -0.70
CA THR A 102 -10.78 -7.66 -1.81
C THR A 102 -10.15 -7.90 -3.18
N THR A 103 -8.82 -7.87 -3.28
CA THR A 103 -8.12 -8.12 -4.55
C THR A 103 -8.17 -9.58 -4.96
N THR A 104 -8.21 -10.50 -3.99
CA THR A 104 -8.31 -11.96 -4.19
C THR A 104 -9.73 -12.48 -4.22
N GLU A 105 -10.73 -11.61 -4.05
CA GLU A 105 -12.16 -11.94 -3.91
C GLU A 105 -12.49 -12.84 -2.68
N ILE A 106 -11.49 -13.22 -1.87
CA ILE A 106 -11.69 -14.04 -0.66
C ILE A 106 -12.65 -13.33 0.31
N TYR A 107 -12.54 -12.01 0.44
CA TYR A 107 -13.40 -11.24 1.31
C TYR A 107 -14.87 -11.26 0.87
N ASP A 108 -15.16 -11.41 -0.42
CA ASP A 108 -16.52 -11.53 -0.94
C ASP A 108 -17.16 -12.84 -0.54
N TYR A 109 -16.40 -13.94 -0.58
CA TYR A 109 -16.85 -15.23 -0.05
C TYR A 109 -17.01 -15.22 1.47
N LEU A 110 -16.13 -14.54 2.21
CA LEU A 110 -16.30 -14.36 3.66
C LEU A 110 -17.58 -13.60 3.98
N ARG A 111 -17.89 -12.50 3.29
CA ARG A 111 -19.14 -11.76 3.47
C ARG A 111 -20.37 -12.65 3.24
N LEU A 112 -20.32 -13.50 2.22
CA LEU A 112 -21.36 -14.46 1.93
C LEU A 112 -21.48 -15.52 3.04
N LEU A 113 -20.36 -16.05 3.53
CA LEU A 113 -20.31 -17.01 4.63
C LEU A 113 -20.96 -16.44 5.90
N PHE A 114 -20.56 -15.22 6.30
CA PHE A 114 -21.08 -14.57 7.49
C PHE A 114 -22.57 -14.21 7.36
N ALA A 115 -23.02 -13.82 6.17
CA ALA A 115 -24.42 -13.52 5.92
C ALA A 115 -25.32 -14.78 5.94
N ARG A 116 -24.79 -15.94 5.53
CA ARG A 116 -25.60 -17.16 5.36
C ARG A 116 -25.48 -18.15 6.51
N ALA A 117 -24.31 -18.23 7.13
CA ALA A 117 -24.00 -19.21 8.19
C ALA A 117 -23.59 -18.56 9.52
N GLY A 118 -23.50 -17.22 9.59
CA GLY A 118 -23.13 -16.50 10.79
C GLY A 118 -24.24 -16.53 11.86
N THR A 119 -23.83 -16.72 13.11
CA THR A 119 -24.70 -16.62 14.29
C THR A 119 -24.61 -15.21 14.86
N ALA A 120 -25.74 -14.55 15.04
CA ALA A 120 -25.80 -13.18 15.59
C ALA A 120 -25.77 -13.19 17.11
N TYR A 121 -25.00 -12.27 17.68
CA TYR A 121 -24.94 -12.00 19.12
C TYR A 121 -25.28 -10.53 19.38
N SER A 122 -25.76 -10.23 20.56
CA SER A 122 -25.99 -8.84 21.00
C SER A 122 -24.65 -8.20 21.35
N TYR A 123 -24.33 -7.04 20.76
CA TYR A 123 -23.13 -6.29 21.18
C TYR A 123 -23.28 -5.59 22.53
N VAL A 124 -24.51 -5.61 23.12
CA VAL A 124 -24.82 -5.03 24.44
C VAL A 124 -24.71 -6.08 25.54
N THR A 125 -25.34 -7.25 25.36
CA THR A 125 -25.40 -8.31 26.37
C THR A 125 -24.45 -9.47 26.14
N GLY A 126 -23.97 -9.63 24.88
CA GLY A 126 -23.18 -10.80 24.47
C GLY A 126 -24.01 -12.08 24.21
N GLU A 127 -25.32 -12.03 24.44
CA GLU A 127 -26.20 -13.17 24.27
C GLU A 127 -26.50 -13.47 22.79
N LYS A 128 -26.78 -14.75 22.48
CA LYS A 128 -27.19 -15.18 21.15
C LYS A 128 -28.55 -14.59 20.79
N MET A 129 -28.66 -13.95 19.65
CA MET A 129 -29.91 -13.39 19.16
C MET A 129 -30.85 -14.47 18.61
N VAL A 130 -32.14 -14.25 18.79
CA VAL A 130 -33.20 -15.22 18.44
C VAL A 130 -34.20 -14.60 17.50
N LYS A 131 -34.68 -15.40 16.54
CA LYS A 131 -35.87 -15.11 15.74
C LYS A 131 -37.02 -15.94 16.24
N TYR A 132 -38.19 -15.31 16.38
CA TYR A 132 -39.39 -16.00 16.79
C TYR A 132 -40.44 -16.00 15.66
N THR A 133 -41.00 -17.17 15.35
CA THR A 133 -42.22 -17.27 14.55
C THR A 133 -43.39 -16.90 15.40
N GLU A 134 -44.49 -16.48 14.79
CA GLU A 134 -45.73 -16.14 15.51
C GLU A 134 -46.23 -17.32 16.39
N GLU A 135 -46.20 -18.54 15.83
CA GLU A 135 -46.60 -19.76 16.56
C GLU A 135 -45.72 -20.02 17.78
N LYS A 136 -44.40 -19.81 17.64
CA LYS A 136 -43.49 -19.99 18.76
C LYS A 136 -43.68 -18.92 19.85
N VAL A 137 -44.03 -17.69 19.48
CA VAL A 137 -44.37 -16.61 20.43
C VAL A 137 -45.63 -16.94 21.15
N VAL A 138 -46.70 -17.40 20.46
CA VAL A 138 -47.93 -17.85 21.06
C VAL A 138 -47.66 -18.97 22.07
N GLY A 139 -46.93 -20.01 21.65
CA GLY A 139 -46.59 -21.14 22.54
C GLY A 139 -45.83 -20.70 23.81
N LEU A 140 -44.81 -19.86 23.68
CA LEU A 140 -44.05 -19.32 24.80
C LEU A 140 -44.92 -18.48 25.76
N ILE A 141 -45.86 -17.69 25.20
CA ILE A 141 -46.74 -16.87 26.05
C ILE A 141 -47.73 -17.78 26.79
N LEU A 142 -48.26 -18.80 26.16
CA LEU A 142 -49.17 -19.77 26.81
C LEU A 142 -48.46 -20.58 27.91
N ASP A 143 -47.20 -20.94 27.68
CA ASP A 143 -46.40 -21.74 28.66
C ASP A 143 -45.92 -20.89 29.85
N GLU A 144 -45.32 -19.70 29.59
CA GLU A 144 -44.63 -18.94 30.63
C GLU A 144 -45.50 -17.93 31.37
N TYR A 145 -46.62 -17.50 30.73
CA TYR A 145 -47.51 -16.49 31.31
C TYR A 145 -48.90 -17.05 31.65
N ALA A 146 -49.07 -18.38 31.67
CA ALA A 146 -50.34 -19.02 32.07
C ALA A 146 -50.87 -18.49 33.41
N GLY A 147 -52.12 -18.00 33.41
CA GLY A 147 -52.75 -17.44 34.60
C GLY A 147 -52.31 -16.02 34.98
N LYS A 148 -51.43 -15.40 34.23
CA LYS A 148 -50.94 -14.02 34.48
C LYS A 148 -51.66 -13.00 33.60
N LYS A 149 -51.73 -11.77 34.11
CA LYS A 149 -52.25 -10.60 33.40
C LYS A 149 -51.17 -9.92 32.54
N VAL A 150 -51.28 -10.03 31.23
CA VAL A 150 -50.26 -9.47 30.30
C VAL A 150 -50.89 -8.39 29.44
N PHE A 151 -50.01 -7.42 29.06
CA PHE A 151 -50.30 -6.45 28.02
C PHE A 151 -49.42 -6.78 26.82
N ILE A 152 -50.03 -6.88 25.66
CA ILE A 152 -49.38 -7.06 24.37
C ILE A 152 -49.09 -5.65 23.82
N LEU A 153 -47.83 -5.32 23.71
CA LEU A 153 -47.39 -4.00 23.29
C LEU A 153 -46.68 -4.10 21.94
N SER A 154 -46.77 -3.01 21.17
CA SER A 154 -46.06 -2.87 19.90
C SER A 154 -45.20 -1.63 19.92
N PRO A 155 -43.86 -1.74 19.86
CA PRO A 155 -42.97 -0.59 19.93
C PRO A 155 -43.04 0.23 18.65
N LEU A 156 -43.27 1.55 18.78
CA LEU A 156 -43.35 2.51 17.68
C LEU A 156 -42.15 3.45 17.65
N VAL A 157 -41.62 3.82 18.82
CA VAL A 157 -40.47 4.72 18.95
C VAL A 157 -39.51 4.14 20.00
N ARG A 158 -38.24 4.10 19.71
CA ARG A 158 -37.19 3.69 20.64
C ARG A 158 -36.07 4.71 20.69
N GLN A 159 -35.79 5.27 21.87
CA GLN A 159 -34.69 6.17 22.18
C GLN A 159 -34.53 7.34 21.19
N ARG A 160 -35.65 7.97 20.79
CA ARG A 160 -35.65 9.11 19.84
C ARG A 160 -36.29 10.34 20.42
N LYS A 161 -35.70 11.51 20.12
CA LYS A 161 -36.24 12.83 20.46
C LYS A 161 -37.41 13.17 19.56
N GLY A 162 -38.40 13.87 20.08
CA GLY A 162 -39.56 14.34 19.32
C GLY A 162 -40.80 14.54 20.17
N HIS A 163 -41.74 15.40 19.76
CA HIS A 163 -43.00 15.66 20.49
C HIS A 163 -44.10 14.63 20.16
N TYR A 164 -43.98 13.87 19.11
CA TYR A 164 -44.81 12.73 18.66
C TYR A 164 -46.32 12.97 18.59
N ARG A 165 -46.76 14.23 18.54
CA ARG A 165 -48.19 14.59 18.49
C ARG A 165 -48.97 13.94 17.34
N GLU A 166 -48.39 13.93 16.15
CA GLU A 166 -48.99 13.32 14.96
C GLU A 166 -49.10 11.80 15.08
N LEU A 167 -48.09 11.15 15.70
CA LEU A 167 -48.13 9.72 15.99
C LEU A 167 -49.29 9.36 16.91
N PHE A 168 -49.44 10.08 18.04
CA PHE A 168 -50.55 9.86 18.97
C PHE A 168 -51.91 10.07 18.31
N GLU A 169 -52.09 11.10 17.53
CA GLU A 169 -53.32 11.35 16.78
C GLU A 169 -53.59 10.27 15.74
N SER A 170 -52.55 9.77 15.05
CA SER A 170 -52.67 8.67 14.09
C SER A 170 -53.11 7.39 14.77
N MET A 171 -52.53 7.01 15.92
CA MET A 171 -52.95 5.83 16.68
C MET A 171 -54.34 5.93 17.22
N ARG A 172 -54.75 7.11 17.72
CA ARG A 172 -56.12 7.38 18.17
C ARG A 172 -57.13 7.19 17.03
N ARG A 173 -56.85 7.69 15.83
CA ARG A 173 -57.70 7.50 14.62
C ARG A 173 -57.84 6.04 14.22
N LYS A 174 -56.80 5.22 14.44
CA LYS A 174 -56.83 3.77 14.22
C LYS A 174 -57.59 2.99 15.28
N GLY A 175 -58.14 3.67 16.33
CA GLY A 175 -58.96 3.05 17.35
C GLY A 175 -58.21 2.55 18.58
N TYR A 176 -56.92 2.83 18.71
CA TYR A 176 -56.17 2.44 19.91
C TYR A 176 -56.45 3.41 21.06
N LEU A 177 -56.67 2.86 22.27
CA LEU A 177 -57.03 3.63 23.43
C LEU A 177 -55.85 3.91 24.37
N TYR A 178 -54.87 3.01 24.43
CA TYR A 178 -53.77 3.10 25.39
C TYR A 178 -52.41 3.04 24.68
N ILE A 179 -51.48 3.77 25.27
CA ILE A 179 -50.06 3.80 24.86
C ILE A 179 -49.18 3.79 26.10
N ARG A 180 -48.02 3.12 26.00
CA ARG A 180 -47.00 3.17 27.04
C ARG A 180 -45.93 4.16 26.61
N VAL A 181 -45.62 5.14 27.43
CA VAL A 181 -44.61 6.17 27.19
C VAL A 181 -43.62 6.13 28.35
N ASP A 182 -42.36 5.87 28.03
CA ASP A 182 -41.24 5.83 28.98
C ASP A 182 -41.54 4.93 30.22
N GLY A 183 -42.20 3.78 29.96
CA GLY A 183 -42.57 2.83 30.98
C GLY A 183 -43.98 3.02 31.57
N GLU A 184 -44.64 4.14 31.37
CA GLU A 184 -45.96 4.40 31.92
C GLU A 184 -47.10 4.21 30.91
N VAL A 185 -48.07 3.39 31.21
CA VAL A 185 -49.26 3.21 30.36
C VAL A 185 -50.27 4.35 30.58
N LYS A 186 -50.55 5.08 29.52
CA LYS A 186 -51.44 6.25 29.49
C LYS A 186 -52.55 6.11 28.46
N GLU A 187 -53.71 6.76 28.66
CA GLU A 187 -54.76 6.86 27.67
C GLU A 187 -54.36 7.90 26.60
N ILE A 188 -54.65 7.60 25.33
CA ILE A 188 -54.33 8.53 24.26
C ILE A 188 -55.41 9.61 24.19
N THR A 189 -55.07 10.80 24.67
CA THR A 189 -55.91 11.99 24.68
C THR A 189 -55.70 12.86 23.46
N ARG A 190 -56.68 13.67 23.10
CA ARG A 190 -56.60 14.62 22.00
C ARG A 190 -55.53 15.69 22.30
N GLY A 191 -54.59 15.82 21.35
CA GLY A 191 -53.48 16.78 21.50
C GLY A 191 -52.32 16.31 22.36
N MET A 192 -52.28 15.04 22.78
CA MET A 192 -51.21 14.45 23.55
C MET A 192 -49.84 14.71 22.88
N LYS A 193 -48.83 15.10 23.66
CA LYS A 193 -47.47 15.33 23.24
C LYS A 193 -46.48 14.99 24.38
N VAL A 194 -45.25 14.72 24.03
CA VAL A 194 -44.15 14.50 24.95
C VAL A 194 -43.06 15.56 24.80
N ASP A 195 -42.08 15.58 25.67
CA ASP A 195 -41.00 16.58 25.66
C ASP A 195 -40.12 16.41 24.40
N ARG A 196 -40.01 17.45 23.56
CA ARG A 196 -39.28 17.42 22.31
C ARG A 196 -37.79 17.10 22.44
N TYR A 197 -37.20 17.49 23.57
CA TYR A 197 -35.75 17.46 23.78
C TYR A 197 -35.25 16.20 24.47
N LYS A 198 -36.13 15.34 24.99
CA LYS A 198 -35.83 14.06 25.63
C LYS A 198 -35.97 12.92 24.66
N ASN A 199 -35.18 11.86 24.89
CA ASN A 199 -35.38 10.59 24.21
C ASN A 199 -36.57 9.86 24.81
N HIS A 200 -37.42 9.32 23.96
CA HIS A 200 -38.65 8.62 24.37
C HIS A 200 -38.68 7.20 23.85
N ASN A 201 -39.25 6.31 24.64
CA ASN A 201 -39.73 4.99 24.25
C ASN A 201 -41.25 5.02 24.21
N ILE A 202 -41.87 4.68 23.07
CA ILE A 202 -43.33 4.73 22.90
C ILE A 202 -43.78 3.40 22.32
N GLU A 203 -44.61 2.69 23.08
CA GLU A 203 -45.23 1.42 22.71
C GLU A 203 -46.74 1.54 22.75
N ILE A 204 -47.41 1.04 21.69
CA ILE A 204 -48.87 1.00 21.67
C ILE A 204 -49.37 -0.28 22.34
N VAL A 205 -50.40 -0.15 23.12
CA VAL A 205 -51.10 -1.29 23.75
C VAL A 205 -52.09 -1.89 22.78
N ILE A 206 -51.79 -3.10 22.29
CA ILE A 206 -52.69 -3.80 21.34
C ILE A 206 -53.79 -4.53 22.07
N ASP A 207 -53.45 -5.27 23.13
CA ASP A 207 -54.43 -6.06 23.91
C ASP A 207 -54.00 -6.14 25.38
N LYS A 208 -55.01 -6.37 26.24
CA LYS A 208 -54.83 -6.60 27.68
C LYS A 208 -55.65 -7.86 28.02
N LEU A 209 -54.96 -8.94 28.33
CA LEU A 209 -55.62 -10.23 28.63
C LEU A 209 -55.00 -10.96 29.81
N MET A 210 -55.80 -11.83 30.40
CA MET A 210 -55.29 -12.89 31.29
C MET A 210 -55.04 -14.11 30.41
N VAL A 211 -53.83 -14.67 30.49
CA VAL A 211 -53.45 -15.79 29.61
C VAL A 211 -54.08 -17.08 30.11
N GLU A 212 -55.06 -17.57 29.34
CA GLU A 212 -55.69 -18.87 29.59
C GLU A 212 -55.59 -19.75 28.33
N PRO A 213 -55.49 -21.08 28.46
CA PRO A 213 -55.31 -21.98 27.30
C PRO A 213 -56.46 -21.88 26.27
N LYS A 214 -57.66 -21.43 26.69
CA LYS A 214 -58.80 -21.21 25.79
C LYS A 214 -58.68 -19.96 24.91
N ASP A 215 -57.78 -19.06 25.22
CA ASP A 215 -57.60 -17.76 24.51
C ASP A 215 -56.61 -17.86 23.32
N ASP A 216 -56.24 -19.05 22.87
CA ASP A 216 -55.23 -19.25 21.81
C ASP A 216 -55.57 -18.42 20.52
N GLU A 217 -56.80 -18.42 20.07
CA GLU A 217 -57.23 -17.72 18.86
C GLU A 217 -57.17 -16.20 19.02
N ARG A 218 -57.60 -15.68 20.18
CA ARG A 218 -57.50 -14.24 20.50
C ARG A 218 -56.02 -13.81 20.61
N LEU A 219 -55.20 -14.62 21.27
CA LEU A 219 -53.79 -14.38 21.43
C LEU A 219 -53.06 -14.34 20.09
N ARG A 220 -53.35 -15.27 19.19
CA ARG A 220 -52.83 -15.26 17.79
C ARG A 220 -53.17 -13.99 17.04
N HIS A 221 -54.44 -13.57 17.10
CA HIS A 221 -54.91 -12.35 16.44
C HIS A 221 -54.23 -11.08 17.01
N SER A 222 -54.09 -11.01 18.34
CA SER A 222 -53.44 -9.89 19.02
C SER A 222 -51.95 -9.81 18.72
N ILE A 223 -51.27 -10.96 18.69
CA ILE A 223 -49.83 -11.05 18.31
C ILE A 223 -49.61 -10.66 16.86
N ALA A 224 -50.42 -11.18 15.92
CA ALA A 224 -50.35 -10.83 14.51
C ALA A 224 -50.55 -9.32 14.29
N THR A 225 -51.54 -8.73 15.00
CA THR A 225 -51.80 -7.29 14.95
C THR A 225 -50.63 -6.50 15.55
N ALA A 226 -50.09 -6.92 16.69
CA ALA A 226 -48.95 -6.28 17.31
C ALA A 226 -47.69 -6.33 16.44
N MET A 227 -47.42 -7.46 15.83
CA MET A 227 -46.27 -7.62 14.91
C MET A 227 -46.43 -6.74 13.67
N LYS A 228 -47.64 -6.61 13.13
CA LYS A 228 -47.90 -5.72 12.00
C LYS A 228 -47.68 -4.25 12.33
N GLN A 229 -48.05 -3.79 13.53
CA GLN A 229 -47.86 -2.40 13.93
C GLN A 229 -46.39 -2.09 14.38
N GLY A 230 -45.71 -3.06 14.99
CA GLY A 230 -44.33 -2.95 15.49
C GLY A 230 -43.26 -3.40 14.48
N ASP A 231 -43.62 -3.50 13.19
CA ASP A 231 -42.67 -3.92 12.14
C ASP A 231 -41.96 -5.25 12.47
N GLY A 232 -42.75 -6.24 12.92
CA GLY A 232 -42.29 -7.56 13.28
C GLY A 232 -41.78 -7.70 14.72
N THR A 233 -41.89 -6.67 15.53
CA THR A 233 -41.47 -6.66 16.94
C THR A 233 -42.66 -6.46 17.88
N ILE A 234 -42.71 -7.23 18.94
CA ILE A 234 -43.70 -7.07 20.03
C ILE A 234 -42.98 -7.10 21.38
N MET A 235 -43.69 -6.58 22.38
CA MET A 235 -43.26 -6.62 23.77
C MET A 235 -44.42 -7.14 24.63
N ILE A 236 -44.15 -8.09 25.49
CA ILE A 236 -45.11 -8.57 26.49
C ILE A 236 -44.72 -7.97 27.82
N LEU A 237 -45.67 -7.27 28.44
CA LEU A 237 -45.56 -6.70 29.76
C LEU A 237 -46.38 -7.58 30.73
N ASP A 238 -45.73 -8.25 31.67
CA ASP A 238 -46.35 -8.90 32.84
C ASP A 238 -46.73 -7.81 33.83
N LYS A 239 -48.04 -7.65 34.01
CA LYS A 239 -48.54 -6.54 34.85
C LYS A 239 -48.31 -6.74 36.32
N ASP A 240 -48.16 -8.01 36.75
CA ASP A 240 -47.97 -8.35 38.16
C ASP A 240 -46.52 -8.14 38.64
N SER A 241 -45.56 -8.44 37.77
CA SER A 241 -44.12 -8.24 38.02
C SER A 241 -43.54 -6.96 37.45
N ASP A 242 -44.28 -6.24 36.60
CA ASP A 242 -43.88 -5.06 35.80
C ASP A 242 -42.64 -5.34 34.93
N THR A 243 -42.43 -6.61 34.56
CA THR A 243 -41.33 -7.03 33.69
C THR A 243 -41.74 -7.08 32.24
N THR A 244 -40.81 -6.75 31.35
CA THR A 244 -41.06 -6.76 29.90
C THR A 244 -40.19 -7.78 29.22
N ARG A 245 -40.73 -8.50 28.24
CA ARG A 245 -39.99 -9.40 27.35
C ARG A 245 -40.29 -9.08 25.89
N ASN A 246 -39.25 -9.01 25.10
CA ASN A 246 -39.32 -8.68 23.68
C ASN A 246 -39.33 -9.94 22.84
N PHE A 247 -40.11 -9.93 21.74
CA PHE A 247 -40.13 -10.96 20.71
C PHE A 247 -40.09 -10.27 19.33
N SER A 248 -39.41 -10.88 18.39
CA SER A 248 -39.34 -10.33 17.03
C SER A 248 -39.23 -11.44 15.98
N LYS A 249 -39.78 -11.19 14.80
CA LYS A 249 -39.51 -11.94 13.59
C LYS A 249 -38.11 -11.67 13.07
N ARG A 250 -37.47 -10.58 13.48
CA ARG A 250 -36.09 -10.23 13.20
C ARG A 250 -35.18 -10.80 14.29
N LEU A 251 -33.86 -10.86 14.00
CA LEU A 251 -32.87 -11.20 15.01
C LEU A 251 -32.94 -10.17 16.14
N MET A 252 -33.17 -10.63 17.34
CA MET A 252 -33.37 -9.77 18.51
C MET A 252 -32.72 -10.39 19.74
N ASP A 253 -32.18 -9.53 20.58
CA ASP A 253 -31.82 -9.84 21.96
C ASP A 253 -33.07 -9.71 22.84
N PRO A 254 -33.56 -10.81 23.44
CA PRO A 254 -34.76 -10.77 24.25
C PRO A 254 -34.67 -9.88 25.49
N ALA A 255 -33.47 -9.71 26.05
CA ALA A 255 -33.22 -8.92 27.27
C ALA A 255 -33.20 -7.43 26.99
N SER A 256 -32.39 -6.97 26.04
CA SER A 256 -32.23 -5.56 25.75
C SER A 256 -33.24 -5.03 24.71
N GLY A 257 -33.88 -5.93 23.95
CA GLY A 257 -34.74 -5.56 22.82
C GLY A 257 -33.97 -5.01 21.59
N LEU A 258 -32.63 -5.09 21.61
CA LEU A 258 -31.79 -4.75 20.45
C LEU A 258 -32.12 -5.69 19.29
N SER A 259 -32.36 -5.17 18.11
CA SER A 259 -32.68 -5.98 16.93
C SER A 259 -31.77 -5.62 15.76
N TYR A 260 -31.37 -6.63 14.99
CA TYR A 260 -30.66 -6.49 13.73
C TYR A 260 -31.59 -6.76 12.55
N GLY A 261 -31.29 -6.15 11.41
CA GLY A 261 -31.90 -6.51 10.13
C GLY A 261 -31.49 -7.93 9.72
N ASP A 262 -32.13 -8.46 8.68
CA ASP A 262 -31.71 -9.74 8.10
C ASP A 262 -30.30 -9.61 7.53
N PRO A 263 -29.37 -10.54 7.85
CA PRO A 263 -27.99 -10.44 7.44
C PRO A 263 -27.87 -10.56 5.91
N ALA A 264 -27.36 -9.51 5.28
CA ALA A 264 -27.03 -9.46 3.86
C ALA A 264 -25.51 -9.27 3.67
N PRO A 265 -24.91 -9.74 2.57
CA PRO A 265 -23.46 -9.59 2.34
C PRO A 265 -22.97 -8.14 2.43
N ASN A 266 -23.80 -7.15 2.09
CA ASN A 266 -23.46 -5.73 2.18
C ASN A 266 -23.25 -5.24 3.62
N MET A 267 -23.93 -5.86 4.59
CA MET A 267 -23.76 -5.57 6.01
C MET A 267 -22.33 -5.90 6.51
N PHE A 268 -21.63 -6.81 5.85
CA PHE A 268 -20.27 -7.23 6.17
C PHE A 268 -19.21 -6.58 5.28
N SER A 269 -19.60 -5.58 4.48
CA SER A 269 -18.68 -4.85 3.59
C SER A 269 -18.30 -3.50 4.18
N PHE A 270 -17.00 -3.29 4.37
CA PHE A 270 -16.50 -1.96 4.76
C PHE A 270 -16.53 -0.94 3.61
N ASN A 271 -16.86 -1.36 2.38
CA ASN A 271 -17.07 -0.49 1.22
C ASN A 271 -18.54 -0.12 1.02
N SER A 272 -19.45 -0.73 1.80
CA SER A 272 -20.88 -0.41 1.77
C SER A 272 -21.26 0.48 2.96
N PRO A 273 -22.12 1.50 2.76
CA PRO A 273 -22.68 2.31 3.86
C PRO A 273 -23.41 1.48 4.94
N GLU A 274 -23.92 0.31 4.56
CA GLU A 274 -24.63 -0.60 5.47
C GLU A 274 -23.68 -1.24 6.50
N GLY A 275 -22.45 -1.59 6.08
CA GLY A 275 -21.49 -2.27 6.92
C GLY A 275 -20.37 -1.39 7.45
N ALA A 276 -20.02 -0.30 6.75
CA ALA A 276 -18.89 0.56 7.10
C ALA A 276 -19.08 1.28 8.44
N CYS A 277 -18.02 1.36 9.24
CA CYS A 277 -17.99 2.19 10.44
C CYS A 277 -18.35 3.65 10.10
N PRO A 278 -19.29 4.29 10.80
CA PRO A 278 -19.78 5.63 10.47
C PRO A 278 -18.72 6.72 10.64
N ARG A 279 -17.73 6.53 11.53
CA ARG A 279 -16.66 7.52 11.78
C ARG A 279 -15.56 7.49 10.72
N CYS A 280 -15.04 6.32 10.39
CA CYS A 280 -13.94 6.19 9.44
C CYS A 280 -14.39 5.79 8.02
N HIS A 281 -15.70 5.65 7.80
CA HIS A 281 -16.27 5.26 6.51
C HIS A 281 -15.61 4.02 5.88
N GLY A 282 -15.23 3.05 6.73
CA GLY A 282 -14.64 1.79 6.30
C GLY A 282 -13.12 1.83 6.10
N LEU A 283 -12.44 2.93 6.44
CA LEU A 283 -10.98 3.02 6.31
C LEU A 283 -10.24 2.34 7.47
N GLY A 284 -10.84 2.25 8.66
CA GLY A 284 -10.23 1.72 9.87
C GLY A 284 -9.31 2.70 10.58
N ILE A 285 -8.97 3.79 9.91
CA ILE A 285 -8.08 4.86 10.38
C ILE A 285 -8.79 6.21 10.21
N VAL A 286 -8.37 7.19 11.01
CA VAL A 286 -8.82 8.58 10.89
C VAL A 286 -7.60 9.48 10.92
N ASP A 287 -7.67 10.59 10.18
CA ASP A 287 -6.66 11.63 10.24
C ASP A 287 -7.06 12.63 11.32
N GLU A 288 -6.23 12.76 12.35
CA GLU A 288 -6.42 13.67 13.46
C GLU A 288 -5.26 14.66 13.51
N ILE A 289 -5.49 15.85 14.07
CA ILE A 289 -4.46 16.87 14.19
C ILE A 289 -3.44 16.42 15.26
N ASP A 290 -2.18 16.27 14.88
CA ASP A 290 -1.08 15.92 15.77
C ASP A 290 -0.57 17.17 16.50
N LEU A 291 -0.94 17.32 17.76
CA LEU A 291 -0.50 18.43 18.59
C LEU A 291 1.03 18.55 18.68
N LYS A 292 1.78 17.45 18.53
CA LYS A 292 3.26 17.51 18.52
C LYS A 292 3.81 18.12 17.23
N LYS A 293 3.06 18.03 16.12
CA LYS A 293 3.40 18.72 14.87
C LYS A 293 2.94 20.17 14.89
N VAL A 294 1.83 20.47 15.57
CA VAL A 294 1.33 21.82 15.75
C VAL A 294 2.24 22.61 16.68
N ILE A 295 2.76 21.97 17.74
CA ILE A 295 3.61 22.59 18.78
C ILE A 295 4.86 21.73 18.98
N PRO A 296 5.82 21.78 18.06
CA PRO A 296 7.02 20.94 18.15
C PRO A 296 8.03 21.42 19.21
N ASN A 297 7.98 22.70 19.63
CA ASN A 297 8.86 23.26 20.62
C ASN A 297 8.09 24.10 21.64
N GLN A 298 7.85 23.54 22.80
CA GLN A 298 7.13 24.18 23.90
C GLN A 298 7.92 25.26 24.63
N ASN A 299 9.24 25.40 24.36
CA ASN A 299 10.04 26.49 24.93
C ASN A 299 9.89 27.82 24.17
N LEU A 300 9.28 27.81 22.99
CA LEU A 300 8.97 29.03 22.25
C LEU A 300 7.70 29.66 22.78
N SER A 301 7.61 30.99 22.65
CA SER A 301 6.37 31.73 22.88
C SER A 301 5.45 31.67 21.65
N ILE A 302 4.16 31.95 21.82
CA ILE A 302 3.22 32.01 20.68
C ILE A 302 3.64 33.13 19.71
N ARG A 303 4.20 34.20 20.23
CA ARG A 303 4.76 35.29 19.42
C ARG A 303 5.91 34.85 18.53
N ASP A 304 6.77 33.98 19.04
CA ASP A 304 7.94 33.47 18.32
C ASP A 304 7.64 32.25 17.42
N GLY A 305 6.37 31.80 17.39
CA GLY A 305 5.88 30.76 16.53
C GLY A 305 5.81 29.37 17.17
N ALA A 306 5.53 29.28 18.48
CA ALA A 306 5.28 28.00 19.15
C ALA A 306 4.18 27.18 18.46
N ILE A 307 3.12 27.85 17.98
CA ILE A 307 2.04 27.25 17.21
C ILE A 307 2.39 27.38 15.72
N VAL A 308 3.03 26.36 15.17
CA VAL A 308 3.57 26.37 13.79
C VAL A 308 2.54 26.75 12.72
N PRO A 309 1.28 26.29 12.75
CA PRO A 309 0.26 26.70 11.77
C PRO A 309 0.00 28.21 11.74
N LEU A 310 0.13 28.90 12.84
CA LEU A 310 -0.05 30.35 12.89
C LEU A 310 1.21 31.11 12.48
N GLY A 311 2.39 30.47 12.62
CA GLY A 311 3.68 31.08 12.37
C GLY A 311 4.07 32.10 13.46
N LYS A 312 5.04 32.98 13.14
CA LYS A 312 5.40 34.08 14.02
C LYS A 312 4.32 35.13 14.02
N TYR A 313 4.25 35.90 15.12
CA TYR A 313 3.27 36.95 15.29
C TYR A 313 3.13 37.85 14.07
N LYS A 314 1.88 38.02 13.68
CA LYS A 314 1.43 38.99 12.67
C LYS A 314 0.29 39.84 13.27
N ASN A 315 0.14 41.05 12.82
CA ASN A 315 -0.96 41.90 13.23
C ASN A 315 -2.28 41.44 12.58
N GLN A 316 -2.83 40.32 13.08
CA GLN A 316 -4.02 39.65 12.58
C GLN A 316 -4.97 39.29 13.73
N MET A 317 -6.26 39.21 13.42
CA MET A 317 -7.33 39.00 14.39
C MET A 317 -7.13 37.79 15.29
N ILE A 318 -6.62 36.68 14.74
CA ILE A 318 -6.38 35.42 15.49
C ILE A 318 -5.38 35.63 16.65
N PHE A 319 -4.32 36.42 16.44
CA PHE A 319 -3.35 36.72 17.51
C PHE A 319 -3.93 37.65 18.57
N TRP A 320 -4.82 38.58 18.19
CA TRP A 320 -5.50 39.44 19.16
C TRP A 320 -6.47 38.67 20.04
N GLN A 321 -7.19 37.71 19.46
CA GLN A 321 -8.08 36.80 20.18
C GLN A 321 -7.29 35.94 21.18
N ILE A 322 -6.17 35.34 20.74
CA ILE A 322 -5.29 34.55 21.61
C ILE A 322 -4.71 35.42 22.73
N ASP A 323 -4.25 36.61 22.44
CA ASP A 323 -3.72 37.54 23.47
C ASP A 323 -4.78 37.87 24.51
N ALA A 324 -6.01 38.18 24.10
CA ALA A 324 -7.13 38.47 25.00
C ALA A 324 -7.52 37.24 25.87
N ILE A 325 -7.38 36.01 25.33
CA ILE A 325 -7.56 34.78 26.11
C ILE A 325 -6.44 34.66 27.14
N LEU A 326 -5.19 34.84 26.76
CA LEU A 326 -4.02 34.71 27.64
C LEU A 326 -4.08 35.72 28.80
N GLN A 327 -4.52 36.95 28.54
CA GLN A 327 -4.64 37.98 29.54
C GLN A 327 -5.65 37.59 30.66
N LYS A 328 -6.70 36.83 30.37
CA LYS A 328 -7.61 36.30 31.40
C LYS A 328 -6.90 35.42 32.43
N TYR A 329 -5.82 34.76 32.01
CA TYR A 329 -5.02 33.85 32.84
C TYR A 329 -3.69 34.47 33.32
N GLY A 330 -3.50 35.78 33.15
CA GLY A 330 -2.30 36.50 33.58
C GLY A 330 -1.06 36.27 32.72
N CYS A 331 -1.25 35.73 31.48
CA CYS A 331 -0.20 35.47 30.51
C CYS A 331 -0.28 36.42 29.32
N ASP A 332 0.75 36.47 28.49
CA ASP A 332 0.79 37.23 27.24
C ASP A 332 1.37 36.36 26.07
N LEU A 333 1.36 36.92 24.87
CA LEU A 333 1.92 36.24 23.68
C LEU A 333 3.43 35.93 23.77
N LYS A 334 4.19 36.52 24.71
CA LYS A 334 5.61 36.29 24.92
C LYS A 334 5.88 35.18 25.93
N THR A 335 4.87 34.76 26.67
CA THR A 335 4.99 33.66 27.64
C THR A 335 5.36 32.36 26.91
N PRO A 336 6.39 31.64 27.34
CA PRO A 336 6.72 30.34 26.77
C PRO A 336 5.54 29.37 26.84
N TYR A 337 5.27 28.64 25.78
CA TYR A 337 4.09 27.78 25.69
C TYR A 337 3.96 26.80 26.88
N LYS A 338 5.06 26.25 27.38
CA LYS A 338 5.09 25.36 28.56
C LYS A 338 4.64 26.03 29.88
N ASP A 339 4.72 27.35 29.95
CA ASP A 339 4.40 28.11 31.17
C ASP A 339 2.97 28.66 31.11
N ILE A 340 2.23 28.41 30.03
CA ILE A 340 0.81 28.78 29.89
C ILE A 340 -0.06 27.74 30.60
N PRO A 341 -1.07 28.16 31.41
CA PRO A 341 -1.98 27.21 32.06
C PRO A 341 -2.74 26.31 31.07
N ASP A 342 -2.96 25.04 31.44
CA ASP A 342 -3.62 24.04 30.57
C ASP A 342 -5.04 24.48 30.15
N GLU A 343 -5.78 25.17 30.99
CA GLU A 343 -7.12 25.72 30.67
C GLU A 343 -7.06 26.78 29.55
N ALA A 344 -6.02 27.61 29.55
CA ALA A 344 -5.81 28.60 28.50
C ALA A 344 -5.39 27.91 27.20
N ILE A 345 -4.55 26.88 27.30
CA ILE A 345 -4.12 26.03 26.16
C ILE A 345 -5.33 25.35 25.54
N ASP A 346 -6.20 24.75 26.35
CA ASP A 346 -7.42 24.09 25.87
C ASP A 346 -8.32 25.06 25.14
N THR A 347 -8.52 26.26 25.69
CA THR A 347 -9.29 27.32 25.05
C THR A 347 -8.66 27.80 23.74
N ILE A 348 -7.33 27.89 23.65
CA ILE A 348 -6.62 28.30 22.43
C ILE A 348 -6.72 27.18 21.37
N MET A 349 -6.64 25.94 21.78
CA MET A 349 -6.64 24.81 20.84
C MET A 349 -8.06 24.43 20.38
N ASN A 350 -9.01 24.29 21.31
CA ASN A 350 -10.36 23.80 21.05
C ASN A 350 -11.42 24.89 20.87
N GLY A 351 -11.10 26.14 21.25
CA GLY A 351 -12.04 27.26 21.20
C GLY A 351 -12.90 27.40 22.47
N SER A 352 -13.73 28.44 22.49
CA SER A 352 -14.67 28.71 23.58
C SER A 352 -16.00 29.23 23.03
N LEU A 353 -17.10 28.83 23.69
CA LEU A 353 -18.43 29.39 23.42
C LEU A 353 -18.59 30.79 23.98
N GLU A 354 -17.73 31.19 24.92
CA GLU A 354 -17.73 32.54 25.50
C GLU A 354 -17.11 33.54 24.51
N SER A 355 -17.74 34.71 24.41
CA SER A 355 -17.18 35.80 23.61
C SER A 355 -15.94 36.38 24.27
N VAL A 356 -14.85 36.51 23.49
CA VAL A 356 -13.62 37.17 23.91
C VAL A 356 -13.70 38.66 23.58
N ARG A 357 -13.43 39.49 24.56
CA ARG A 357 -13.38 40.97 24.40
C ARG A 357 -12.01 41.38 23.86
N ILE A 358 -11.99 42.01 22.71
CA ILE A 358 -10.81 42.62 22.13
C ILE A 358 -10.87 44.12 22.34
N ASP A 359 -9.84 44.70 22.95
CA ASP A 359 -9.76 46.09 23.27
C ASP A 359 -9.78 46.98 21.99
N LYS A 360 -10.55 48.08 22.05
CA LYS A 360 -10.70 49.05 20.97
C LYS A 360 -9.38 49.66 20.50
N SER A 361 -8.39 49.75 21.38
CA SER A 361 -7.06 50.31 21.05
C SER A 361 -6.29 49.41 20.08
N ILE A 362 -6.55 48.12 20.09
CA ILE A 362 -5.89 47.12 19.21
C ILE A 362 -6.51 47.14 17.82
N VAL A 363 -7.82 47.33 17.73
CA VAL A 363 -8.59 47.25 16.48
C VAL A 363 -8.81 48.60 15.83
N HIS A 364 -8.38 49.72 16.51
CA HIS A 364 -8.58 51.10 16.08
C HIS A 364 -10.04 51.45 15.78
N THR A 365 -10.97 50.96 16.61
CA THR A 365 -12.43 51.21 16.52
C THR A 365 -12.92 52.10 17.65
N SER A 366 -14.14 52.59 17.55
CA SER A 366 -14.77 53.41 18.58
C SER A 366 -15.34 52.64 19.78
N SER A 367 -15.45 51.30 19.65
CA SER A 367 -16.01 50.41 20.68
C SER A 367 -15.23 49.07 20.74
N ASP A 368 -15.32 48.44 21.92
CA ASP A 368 -14.74 47.10 22.10
C ASP A 368 -15.45 46.09 21.20
N TYR A 369 -14.68 45.12 20.74
CA TYR A 369 -15.17 44.04 19.85
C TYR A 369 -15.33 42.74 20.64
N PHE A 370 -16.47 42.08 20.50
CA PHE A 370 -16.75 40.79 21.11
C PHE A 370 -16.83 39.72 20.03
N VAL A 371 -15.95 38.74 20.07
CA VAL A 371 -15.88 37.69 19.07
C VAL A 371 -15.74 36.31 19.74
N THR A 372 -16.41 35.32 19.24
CA THR A 372 -16.17 33.93 19.65
C THR A 372 -14.91 33.39 19.00
N PHE A 373 -14.08 32.72 19.79
CA PHE A 373 -12.86 32.11 19.30
C PHE A 373 -13.09 30.62 19.06
N GLU A 374 -12.96 30.19 17.82
CA GLU A 374 -13.28 28.82 17.41
C GLU A 374 -12.15 27.79 17.63
N GLY A 375 -10.95 28.26 17.97
CA GLY A 375 -9.78 27.40 18.24
C GLY A 375 -8.91 27.12 17.03
N VAL A 376 -7.63 26.80 17.31
CA VAL A 376 -6.63 26.49 16.29
C VAL A 376 -6.94 25.18 15.57
N ILE A 377 -7.51 24.19 16.26
CA ILE A 377 -7.90 22.90 15.69
C ILE A 377 -8.99 23.08 14.63
N LYS A 378 -10.01 23.89 14.95
CA LYS A 378 -11.07 24.18 13.98
C LYS A 378 -10.55 24.97 12.80
N TYR A 379 -9.70 25.97 13.03
CA TYR A 379 -9.04 26.71 11.94
C TYR A 379 -8.31 25.79 10.96
N LEU A 380 -7.52 24.82 11.47
CA LEU A 380 -6.85 23.84 10.61
C LEU A 380 -7.84 22.94 9.88
N THR A 381 -8.91 22.53 10.55
CA THR A 381 -9.95 21.68 9.96
C THR A 381 -10.70 22.40 8.83
N ASP A 382 -10.99 23.68 9.02
CA ASP A 382 -11.67 24.49 8.00
C ASP A 382 -10.77 24.70 6.77
N VAL A 383 -9.47 24.96 6.99
CA VAL A 383 -8.47 25.04 5.89
C VAL A 383 -8.33 23.72 5.14
N MET A 384 -8.50 22.59 5.82
CA MET A 384 -8.48 21.28 5.17
C MET A 384 -9.70 21.00 4.30
N ASN A 385 -10.86 21.50 4.73
CA ASN A 385 -12.14 21.31 4.05
C ASN A 385 -12.43 22.41 3.01
N ASP A 386 -11.53 23.38 2.85
CA ASP A 386 -11.63 24.42 1.85
C ASP A 386 -11.28 23.88 0.46
N ASP A 387 -12.29 23.66 -0.37
CA ASP A 387 -12.16 23.08 -1.71
C ASP A 387 -11.47 24.05 -2.72
N ASP A 388 -11.34 25.33 -2.40
CA ASP A 388 -10.82 26.34 -3.32
C ASP A 388 -9.29 26.38 -3.40
N SER A 389 -8.56 25.74 -2.46
CA SER A 389 -7.10 25.82 -2.42
C SER A 389 -6.39 24.48 -2.12
N ALA A 390 -6.03 23.73 -3.16
CA ALA A 390 -5.21 22.53 -3.03
C ALA A 390 -3.85 22.77 -2.33
N ALA A 391 -3.30 23.97 -2.40
CA ALA A 391 -2.05 24.32 -1.72
C ALA A 391 -2.25 24.43 -0.20
N SER A 392 -3.36 25.05 0.23
CA SER A 392 -3.73 25.18 1.65
C SER A 392 -4.08 23.84 2.27
N GLN A 393 -4.81 22.99 1.56
CA GLN A 393 -5.09 21.61 1.99
C GLN A 393 -3.81 20.80 2.19
N LYS A 394 -2.89 20.87 1.21
CA LYS A 394 -1.59 20.17 1.31
C LYS A 394 -0.73 20.70 2.46
N TRP A 395 -0.82 21.99 2.75
CA TRP A 395 -0.13 22.60 3.88
C TRP A 395 -0.75 22.14 5.20
N ALA A 396 -2.08 22.16 5.35
CA ALA A 396 -2.77 21.70 6.56
C ALA A 396 -2.56 20.20 6.83
N ALA A 397 -2.49 19.39 5.77
CA ALA A 397 -2.21 17.94 5.86
C ALA A 397 -0.86 17.61 6.54
N GLN A 398 0.09 18.54 6.60
CA GLN A 398 1.37 18.32 7.29
C GLN A 398 1.20 18.18 8.81
N PHE A 399 0.13 18.73 9.36
CA PHE A 399 -0.17 18.70 10.79
C PHE A 399 -1.03 17.51 11.20
N LEU A 400 -1.40 16.64 10.25
CA LEU A 400 -2.16 15.43 10.52
C LEU A 400 -1.25 14.30 10.94
N ALA A 401 -1.76 13.46 11.82
CA ALA A 401 -1.31 12.10 12.04
C ALA A 401 -2.47 11.14 11.80
N THR A 402 -2.19 10.08 11.08
CA THR A 402 -3.15 9.00 10.91
C THR A 402 -3.14 8.15 12.17
N SER A 403 -4.28 8.01 12.82
CA SER A 403 -4.51 7.18 14.01
C SER A 403 -5.52 6.08 13.73
N GLU A 404 -5.52 5.07 14.55
CA GLU A 404 -6.55 4.05 14.51
C GLU A 404 -7.91 4.65 14.87
N CYS A 405 -8.97 4.27 14.16
CA CYS A 405 -10.30 4.80 14.41
C CYS A 405 -10.78 4.43 15.82
N PRO A 406 -11.10 5.41 16.70
CA PRO A 406 -11.47 5.14 18.09
C PRO A 406 -12.83 4.47 18.25
N GLU A 407 -13.66 4.41 17.20
CA GLU A 407 -14.97 3.76 17.24
C GLU A 407 -14.90 2.27 16.85
N CYS A 408 -14.17 1.96 15.77
CA CYS A 408 -14.09 0.59 15.27
C CYS A 408 -12.77 -0.12 15.59
N HIS A 409 -11.80 0.59 16.20
CA HIS A 409 -10.49 0.02 16.55
C HIS A 409 -9.86 -0.77 15.38
N GLY A 410 -9.73 -0.10 14.21
CA GLY A 410 -9.16 -0.71 13.01
C GLY A 410 -10.05 -1.71 12.27
N ASN A 411 -11.16 -2.17 12.85
CA ASN A 411 -12.02 -3.23 12.31
C ASN A 411 -12.85 -2.80 11.08
N ARG A 412 -12.92 -1.49 10.75
CA ARG A 412 -13.57 -0.90 9.57
C ARG A 412 -15.10 -1.04 9.52
N LEU A 413 -15.70 -1.94 10.29
CA LEU A 413 -17.12 -2.29 10.27
C LEU A 413 -17.87 -1.70 11.47
N LYS A 414 -19.21 -1.64 11.34
CA LYS A 414 -20.13 -1.31 12.43
C LYS A 414 -20.12 -2.40 13.51
N LYS A 415 -20.51 -2.03 14.74
CA LYS A 415 -20.61 -2.95 15.87
C LYS A 415 -21.59 -4.10 15.61
N GLU A 416 -22.70 -3.82 14.93
CA GLU A 416 -23.71 -4.81 14.53
C GLU A 416 -23.12 -5.89 13.61
N SER A 417 -22.31 -5.47 12.63
CA SER A 417 -21.65 -6.40 11.69
C SER A 417 -20.62 -7.28 12.39
N LEU A 418 -19.88 -6.72 13.37
CA LEU A 418 -18.89 -7.43 14.16
C LEU A 418 -19.52 -8.37 15.20
N ALA A 419 -20.80 -8.22 15.50
CA ALA A 419 -21.52 -9.07 16.42
C ALA A 419 -21.96 -10.41 15.81
N PHE A 420 -21.75 -10.64 14.52
CA PHE A 420 -21.94 -11.94 13.89
C PHE A 420 -20.67 -12.78 13.97
N LYS A 421 -20.80 -14.06 14.33
CA LYS A 421 -19.69 -15.00 14.41
C LYS A 421 -19.96 -16.25 13.57
N VAL A 422 -18.90 -16.77 12.97
CA VAL A 422 -18.85 -18.09 12.33
C VAL A 422 -17.88 -18.93 13.15
N GLY A 423 -18.38 -19.97 13.79
CA GLY A 423 -17.65 -20.62 14.86
C GLY A 423 -17.44 -19.68 16.06
N ASP A 424 -16.19 -19.36 16.33
CA ASP A 424 -15.76 -18.52 17.46
C ASP A 424 -15.37 -17.08 17.06
N LYS A 425 -15.25 -16.78 15.76
CA LYS A 425 -14.66 -15.53 15.25
C LYS A 425 -15.66 -14.68 14.46
N ASN A 426 -15.51 -13.35 14.55
CA ASN A 426 -16.18 -12.40 13.66
C ASN A 426 -15.38 -12.20 12.38
N ILE A 427 -15.98 -11.52 11.37
CA ILE A 427 -15.37 -11.34 10.04
C ILE A 427 -14.06 -10.55 10.08
N SER A 428 -13.93 -9.57 10.98
CA SER A 428 -12.71 -8.77 11.10
C SER A 428 -11.59 -9.59 11.75
N GLU A 429 -11.89 -10.39 12.77
CA GLU A 429 -10.93 -11.30 13.40
C GLU A 429 -10.41 -12.30 12.37
N VAL A 430 -11.30 -12.87 11.54
CA VAL A 430 -10.90 -13.78 10.45
C VAL A 430 -10.04 -13.08 9.40
N ALA A 431 -10.41 -11.85 9.01
CA ALA A 431 -9.66 -11.09 8.02
C ALA A 431 -8.26 -10.62 8.52
N ASN A 432 -8.05 -10.57 9.82
CA ASN A 432 -6.79 -10.21 10.46
C ASN A 432 -5.87 -11.42 10.75
N LEU A 433 -6.35 -12.65 10.52
CA LEU A 433 -5.50 -13.84 10.58
C LEU A 433 -4.46 -13.80 9.46
N ASP A 434 -3.27 -14.32 9.71
CA ASP A 434 -2.32 -14.62 8.65
C ASP A 434 -2.91 -15.75 7.76
N ILE A 435 -2.53 -15.79 6.47
CA ILE A 435 -3.08 -16.76 5.51
C ILE A 435 -2.90 -18.22 6.00
N SER A 436 -1.79 -18.52 6.69
CA SER A 436 -1.57 -19.83 7.32
C SER A 436 -2.58 -20.11 8.42
N GLU A 437 -2.80 -19.18 9.37
CA GLU A 437 -3.79 -19.29 10.44
C GLU A 437 -5.22 -19.35 9.88
N LEU A 438 -5.48 -18.58 8.81
CA LEU A 438 -6.76 -18.62 8.11
C LEU A 438 -7.04 -20.02 7.52
N ASN A 439 -6.04 -20.67 6.94
CA ASN A 439 -6.17 -22.02 6.41
C ASN A 439 -6.47 -23.05 7.50
N GLU A 440 -5.83 -22.93 8.66
CA GLU A 440 -6.11 -23.77 9.84
C GLU A 440 -7.54 -23.55 10.34
N TRP A 441 -7.96 -22.29 10.46
CA TRP A 441 -9.32 -21.95 10.87
C TRP A 441 -10.35 -22.50 9.88
N LEU A 442 -10.16 -22.33 8.56
CA LEU A 442 -11.04 -22.87 7.53
C LEU A 442 -11.14 -24.40 7.60
N SER A 443 -10.07 -25.07 8.02
CA SER A 443 -10.06 -26.54 8.14
C SER A 443 -10.90 -27.06 9.32
N THR A 444 -11.02 -26.26 10.37
CA THR A 444 -11.68 -26.66 11.64
C THR A 444 -13.05 -26.03 11.86
N VAL A 445 -13.36 -24.92 11.21
CA VAL A 445 -14.57 -24.13 11.47
C VAL A 445 -15.86 -24.88 11.11
N GLU A 446 -15.83 -25.72 10.08
CA GLU A 446 -17.00 -26.46 9.61
C GLU A 446 -17.57 -27.39 10.69
N ASP A 447 -16.73 -27.96 11.53
CA ASP A 447 -17.15 -28.85 12.62
C ASP A 447 -17.71 -28.08 13.82
N LYS A 448 -17.46 -26.78 13.92
CA LYS A 448 -18.01 -25.90 14.95
C LYS A 448 -19.40 -25.35 14.59
N LEU A 449 -19.89 -25.58 13.37
CA LEU A 449 -21.17 -25.08 12.91
C LEU A 449 -22.33 -26.01 13.28
N GLU A 450 -23.50 -25.40 13.48
CA GLU A 450 -24.75 -26.16 13.64
C GLU A 450 -25.07 -26.93 12.32
N PRO A 451 -25.74 -28.13 12.40
CA PRO A 451 -25.95 -29.01 11.25
C PRO A 451 -26.60 -28.31 10.03
N GLN A 452 -27.48 -27.34 10.25
CA GLN A 452 -28.10 -26.56 9.17
C GLN A 452 -27.11 -25.59 8.53
N ASN A 453 -26.36 -24.87 9.33
CA ASN A 453 -25.36 -23.91 8.87
C ASN A 453 -24.16 -24.60 8.19
N LYS A 454 -23.79 -25.80 8.66
CA LYS A 454 -22.76 -26.65 8.05
C LYS A 454 -23.10 -26.96 6.57
N LYS A 455 -24.34 -27.36 6.28
CA LYS A 455 -24.77 -27.61 4.89
C LYS A 455 -24.69 -26.37 4.01
N ILE A 456 -25.06 -25.21 4.55
CA ILE A 456 -25.04 -23.93 3.81
C ILE A 456 -23.60 -23.47 3.58
N ALA A 457 -22.74 -23.64 4.58
CA ALA A 457 -21.34 -23.17 4.53
C ALA A 457 -20.44 -24.03 3.64
N HIS A 458 -20.75 -25.31 3.44
CA HIS A 458 -19.87 -26.31 2.81
C HIS A 458 -19.25 -25.84 1.48
N GLU A 459 -20.07 -25.45 0.51
CA GLU A 459 -19.57 -25.00 -0.81
C GLU A 459 -18.79 -23.69 -0.71
N ILE A 460 -19.19 -22.76 0.17
CA ILE A 460 -18.48 -21.51 0.38
C ILE A 460 -17.10 -21.75 1.01
N LEU A 461 -17.04 -22.64 1.99
CA LEU A 461 -15.78 -23.02 2.64
C LEU A 461 -14.83 -23.75 1.69
N LYS A 462 -15.35 -24.57 0.79
CA LYS A 462 -14.56 -25.23 -0.26
C LYS A 462 -13.89 -24.21 -1.18
N GLU A 463 -14.64 -23.24 -1.66
CA GLU A 463 -14.09 -22.16 -2.50
C GLU A 463 -13.06 -21.30 -1.75
N LEU A 464 -13.35 -20.96 -0.48
CA LEU A 464 -12.41 -20.21 0.36
C LEU A 464 -11.10 -20.98 0.56
N LYS A 465 -11.15 -22.29 0.88
CA LYS A 465 -9.96 -23.15 1.01
C LYS A 465 -9.13 -23.18 -0.24
N THR A 466 -9.77 -23.34 -1.39
CA THR A 466 -9.08 -23.36 -2.70
C THR A 466 -8.32 -22.05 -2.94
N ARG A 467 -8.96 -20.89 -2.76
CA ARG A 467 -8.33 -19.57 -2.96
C ARG A 467 -7.22 -19.26 -1.96
N VAL A 468 -7.40 -19.66 -0.70
CA VAL A 468 -6.38 -19.51 0.35
C VAL A 468 -5.17 -20.39 0.05
N ASN A 469 -5.36 -21.61 -0.43
CA ASN A 469 -4.27 -22.50 -0.82
C ASN A 469 -3.41 -21.90 -1.94
N PHE A 470 -3.99 -21.24 -2.93
CA PHE A 470 -3.19 -20.58 -3.97
C PHE A 470 -2.30 -19.47 -3.40
N LEU A 471 -2.75 -18.74 -2.38
CA LEU A 471 -1.90 -17.76 -1.71
C LEU A 471 -0.74 -18.41 -0.93
N LEU A 472 -0.97 -19.57 -0.34
CA LEU A 472 0.07 -20.37 0.34
C LEU A 472 1.11 -20.91 -0.64
N GLU A 473 0.66 -21.39 -1.80
CA GLU A 473 1.53 -21.93 -2.86
C GLU A 473 2.47 -20.88 -3.44
N VAL A 474 2.03 -19.61 -3.55
CA VAL A 474 2.90 -18.51 -4.01
C VAL A 474 3.74 -17.89 -2.88
N GLY A 475 3.74 -18.48 -1.67
CA GLY A 475 4.57 -18.03 -0.54
C GLY A 475 4.11 -16.74 0.12
N LEU A 476 2.79 -16.52 0.22
CA LEU A 476 2.18 -15.35 0.90
C LEU A 476 1.51 -15.73 2.23
N ASP A 477 2.01 -16.76 2.89
CA ASP A 477 1.52 -17.34 4.13
C ASP A 477 1.44 -16.34 5.30
N TYR A 478 2.32 -15.33 5.31
CA TYR A 478 2.45 -14.31 6.35
C TYR A 478 1.53 -13.09 6.17
N LEU A 479 0.85 -12.92 5.04
CA LEU A 479 -0.05 -11.80 4.81
C LEU A 479 -1.40 -12.02 5.49
N SER A 480 -2.08 -10.93 5.88
CA SER A 480 -3.48 -10.97 6.29
C SER A 480 -4.40 -10.42 5.20
N LEU A 481 -5.66 -10.86 5.18
CA LEU A 481 -6.65 -10.38 4.21
C LEU A 481 -6.96 -8.88 4.36
N ASN A 482 -6.82 -8.35 5.58
CA ASN A 482 -7.09 -6.93 5.89
C ASN A 482 -5.93 -6.00 5.51
N ARG A 483 -4.77 -6.54 5.11
CA ARG A 483 -3.62 -5.72 4.70
C ARG A 483 -3.95 -4.88 3.47
N GLN A 484 -3.67 -3.59 3.56
CA GLN A 484 -3.93 -2.64 2.47
C GLN A 484 -3.02 -2.91 1.26
N SER A 485 -3.60 -2.90 0.06
CA SER A 485 -2.85 -3.11 -1.19
C SER A 485 -1.76 -2.06 -1.41
N ALA A 486 -1.96 -0.83 -0.92
CA ALA A 486 -0.97 0.24 -1.00
C ALA A 486 0.29 -0.01 -0.14
N SER A 487 0.24 -0.91 0.85
CA SER A 487 1.35 -1.26 1.73
C SER A 487 2.15 -2.48 1.25
N LEU A 488 1.71 -3.11 0.16
CA LEU A 488 2.36 -4.28 -0.41
C LEU A 488 3.61 -3.88 -1.21
N SER A 489 4.63 -4.71 -1.15
CA SER A 489 5.77 -4.63 -2.07
C SER A 489 5.33 -4.99 -3.51
N GLY A 490 6.15 -4.61 -4.50
CA GLY A 490 5.89 -4.96 -5.90
C GLY A 490 5.74 -6.47 -6.11
N GLY A 491 6.64 -7.26 -5.54
CA GLY A 491 6.60 -8.72 -5.62
C GLY A 491 5.40 -9.34 -4.90
N GLU A 492 5.00 -8.85 -3.71
CA GLU A 492 3.78 -9.31 -3.02
C GLU A 492 2.53 -9.06 -3.86
N SER A 493 2.40 -7.86 -4.43
CA SER A 493 1.27 -7.50 -5.29
C SER A 493 1.20 -8.37 -6.55
N GLN A 494 2.35 -8.67 -7.15
CA GLN A 494 2.46 -9.53 -8.32
C GLN A 494 2.05 -10.97 -8.00
N ARG A 495 2.53 -11.53 -6.88
CA ARG A 495 2.16 -12.89 -6.45
C ARG A 495 0.68 -13.03 -6.08
N ILE A 496 0.08 -12.00 -5.49
CA ILE A 496 -1.38 -11.97 -5.25
C ILE A 496 -2.14 -12.09 -6.58
N ARG A 497 -1.71 -11.34 -7.61
CA ARG A 497 -2.31 -11.44 -8.95
C ARG A 497 -2.09 -12.82 -9.56
N LEU A 498 -0.89 -13.38 -9.41
CA LEU A 498 -0.59 -14.74 -9.89
C LEU A 498 -1.50 -15.77 -9.23
N ALA A 499 -1.63 -15.75 -7.90
CA ALA A 499 -2.53 -16.63 -7.15
C ALA A 499 -3.99 -16.52 -7.62
N THR A 500 -4.45 -15.28 -7.88
CA THR A 500 -5.81 -15.03 -8.40
C THR A 500 -5.98 -15.62 -9.81
N GLN A 501 -4.95 -15.55 -10.67
CA GLN A 501 -5.00 -16.10 -12.03
C GLN A 501 -4.96 -17.63 -12.02
N ILE A 502 -4.13 -18.25 -11.18
CA ILE A 502 -4.13 -19.72 -10.98
C ILE A 502 -5.53 -20.16 -10.51
N GLY A 503 -6.11 -19.42 -9.58
CA GLY A 503 -7.46 -19.70 -9.05
C GLY A 503 -8.59 -19.55 -10.08
N SER A 504 -8.38 -18.80 -11.15
CA SER A 504 -9.36 -18.66 -12.24
C SER A 504 -9.47 -19.92 -13.11
N GLN A 505 -8.49 -20.82 -13.06
CA GLN A 505 -8.40 -22.05 -13.84
C GLN A 505 -8.60 -21.84 -15.36
N LEU A 506 -8.19 -20.66 -15.87
CA LEU A 506 -8.25 -20.39 -17.30
C LEU A 506 -7.27 -21.28 -18.05
N VAL A 507 -7.67 -21.74 -19.22
CA VAL A 507 -6.87 -22.59 -20.10
C VAL A 507 -6.64 -21.91 -21.46
N ASN A 508 -5.56 -22.28 -22.14
CA ASN A 508 -5.17 -21.71 -23.44
C ASN A 508 -4.94 -20.20 -23.42
N VAL A 509 -4.42 -19.69 -22.30
CA VAL A 509 -4.03 -18.28 -22.11
C VAL A 509 -2.50 -18.16 -22.20
N LEU A 510 -2.04 -17.03 -22.68
CA LEU A 510 -0.64 -16.62 -22.65
C LEU A 510 -0.41 -15.69 -21.44
N TYR A 511 0.29 -16.17 -20.43
CA TYR A 511 0.71 -15.36 -19.30
C TYR A 511 2.10 -14.79 -19.51
N ILE A 512 2.29 -13.50 -19.24
CA ILE A 512 3.59 -12.83 -19.30
C ILE A 512 3.87 -12.19 -17.95
N LEU A 513 4.96 -12.62 -17.29
CA LEU A 513 5.36 -12.19 -15.96
C LEU A 513 6.69 -11.44 -16.01
N ASP A 514 6.80 -10.36 -15.22
CA ASP A 514 8.00 -9.54 -15.10
C ASP A 514 8.68 -9.83 -13.75
N GLU A 515 9.79 -10.53 -13.79
CA GLU A 515 10.66 -10.85 -12.65
C GLU A 515 9.89 -11.31 -11.38
N PRO A 516 9.10 -12.38 -11.45
CA PRO A 516 8.25 -12.80 -10.33
C PRO A 516 9.01 -13.32 -9.11
N SER A 517 10.31 -13.65 -9.23
CA SER A 517 11.17 -14.11 -8.13
C SER A 517 11.68 -12.98 -7.22
N ILE A 518 11.39 -11.72 -7.55
CA ILE A 518 11.86 -10.56 -6.80
C ILE A 518 11.47 -10.60 -5.32
N GLY A 519 12.46 -10.32 -4.45
CA GLY A 519 12.28 -10.26 -3.00
C GLY A 519 11.94 -11.61 -2.36
N LEU A 520 12.18 -12.72 -3.07
CA LEU A 520 11.98 -14.06 -2.56
C LEU A 520 13.27 -14.66 -2.00
N HIS A 521 13.14 -15.29 -0.84
CA HIS A 521 14.13 -16.25 -0.37
C HIS A 521 14.07 -17.51 -1.25
N GLN A 522 15.19 -18.23 -1.42
CA GLN A 522 15.26 -19.42 -2.28
C GLN A 522 14.19 -20.47 -1.96
N ARG A 523 13.84 -20.66 -0.69
CA ARG A 523 12.72 -21.52 -0.28
C ARG A 523 11.39 -21.16 -0.94
N ASP A 524 11.11 -19.84 -1.01
CA ASP A 524 9.85 -19.36 -1.55
C ASP A 524 9.89 -19.34 -3.09
N ASN A 525 11.09 -19.20 -3.68
CA ASN A 525 11.30 -19.32 -5.12
C ASN A 525 10.99 -20.75 -5.62
N GLU A 526 11.36 -21.80 -4.87
CA GLU A 526 10.98 -23.18 -5.19
C GLU A 526 9.44 -23.36 -5.28
N LYS A 527 8.67 -22.69 -4.39
CA LYS A 527 7.19 -22.70 -4.42
C LYS A 527 6.67 -21.99 -5.67
N LEU A 528 7.20 -20.80 -5.96
CA LEU A 528 6.81 -20.02 -7.14
C LEU A 528 7.01 -20.81 -8.44
N ILE A 529 8.18 -21.45 -8.62
CA ILE A 529 8.49 -22.27 -9.79
C ILE A 529 7.45 -23.39 -9.95
N ARG A 530 7.05 -24.02 -8.85
CA ARG A 530 6.01 -25.07 -8.85
C ARG A 530 4.68 -24.51 -9.33
N SER A 531 4.24 -23.38 -8.80
CA SER A 531 2.98 -22.73 -9.19
C SER A 531 2.96 -22.32 -10.66
N LEU A 532 4.09 -21.85 -11.21
CA LEU A 532 4.21 -21.53 -12.64
C LEU A 532 4.13 -22.78 -13.52
N LYS A 533 4.70 -23.91 -13.07
CA LYS A 533 4.57 -25.18 -13.76
C LYS A 533 3.14 -25.72 -13.73
N GLU A 534 2.45 -25.60 -12.60
CA GLU A 534 1.03 -25.94 -12.48
C GLU A 534 0.18 -25.10 -13.43
N LEU A 535 0.42 -23.79 -13.51
CA LEU A 535 -0.25 -22.90 -14.46
C LEU A 535 -0.04 -23.30 -15.92
N ARG A 536 1.20 -23.73 -16.28
CA ARG A 536 1.53 -24.30 -17.58
C ARG A 536 0.77 -25.62 -17.82
N ASP A 537 0.78 -26.52 -16.84
CA ASP A 537 0.22 -27.88 -16.94
C ASP A 537 -1.32 -27.86 -17.07
N LEU A 538 -1.98 -26.76 -16.71
CA LEU A 538 -3.38 -26.49 -17.06
C LEU A 538 -3.60 -26.26 -18.57
N GLY A 539 -2.57 -26.23 -19.39
CA GLY A 539 -2.63 -26.01 -20.84
C GLY A 539 -2.44 -24.52 -21.21
N ASN A 540 -1.67 -23.78 -20.42
CA ASN A 540 -1.34 -22.38 -20.69
C ASN A 540 0.10 -22.23 -21.18
N THR A 541 0.38 -21.14 -21.87
CA THR A 541 1.73 -20.70 -22.19
C THR A 541 2.18 -19.67 -21.18
N VAL A 542 3.33 -19.85 -20.57
CA VAL A 542 3.86 -18.94 -19.55
C VAL A 542 5.21 -18.40 -20.02
N ILE A 543 5.29 -17.09 -20.22
CA ILE A 543 6.53 -16.36 -20.52
C ILE A 543 6.95 -15.59 -19.28
N VAL A 544 8.18 -15.77 -18.85
CA VAL A 544 8.74 -15.11 -17.68
C VAL A 544 9.99 -14.33 -18.07
N VAL A 545 10.04 -13.05 -17.83
CA VAL A 545 11.27 -12.26 -17.93
C VAL A 545 12.01 -12.45 -16.61
N GLU A 546 13.18 -13.12 -16.63
CA GLU A 546 13.86 -13.51 -15.40
C GLU A 546 15.38 -13.60 -15.52
N HIS A 547 16.03 -13.51 -14.34
CA HIS A 547 17.48 -13.63 -14.18
C HIS A 547 17.86 -14.70 -13.15
N ASP A 548 16.91 -15.31 -12.49
CA ASP A 548 17.13 -16.34 -11.47
C ASP A 548 17.59 -17.65 -12.09
N GLU A 549 18.65 -18.25 -11.53
CA GLU A 549 19.24 -19.50 -12.02
C GLU A 549 18.27 -20.69 -11.94
N ASP A 550 17.56 -20.82 -10.81
CA ASP A 550 16.65 -21.95 -10.60
C ASP A 550 15.47 -21.87 -11.55
N MET A 551 14.96 -20.65 -11.82
CA MET A 551 13.89 -20.43 -12.80
C MET A 551 14.35 -20.79 -14.21
N MET A 552 15.57 -20.37 -14.62
CA MET A 552 16.11 -20.72 -15.95
C MET A 552 16.32 -22.22 -16.10
N ARG A 553 16.84 -22.88 -15.06
CA ARG A 553 17.02 -24.37 -15.07
C ARG A 553 15.69 -25.13 -15.07
N ALA A 554 14.64 -24.55 -14.52
CA ALA A 554 13.31 -25.16 -14.42
C ALA A 554 12.45 -24.93 -15.67
N ALA A 555 12.85 -24.01 -16.56
CA ALA A 555 12.14 -23.67 -17.79
C ALA A 555 12.14 -24.83 -18.80
N ASP A 556 11.15 -24.83 -19.68
CA ASP A 556 11.11 -25.74 -20.87
C ASP A 556 11.88 -25.11 -22.04
N TRP A 557 11.89 -23.78 -22.12
CA TRP A 557 12.52 -23.02 -23.22
C TRP A 557 13.15 -21.74 -22.69
N ILE A 558 14.27 -21.33 -23.23
CA ILE A 558 14.97 -20.09 -22.90
C ILE A 558 15.19 -19.26 -24.18
N VAL A 559 14.96 -17.98 -24.09
CA VAL A 559 15.34 -16.97 -25.08
C VAL A 559 16.30 -16.00 -24.41
N ASP A 560 17.56 -15.99 -24.84
CA ASP A 560 18.59 -15.09 -24.30
C ASP A 560 18.80 -13.91 -25.26
N ILE A 561 18.64 -12.68 -24.76
CA ILE A 561 18.74 -11.45 -25.54
C ILE A 561 20.01 -10.69 -25.15
N GLY A 562 20.83 -10.44 -26.16
CA GLY A 562 22.14 -9.80 -25.95
C GLY A 562 22.70 -9.18 -27.24
N PRO A 563 24.02 -9.25 -27.42
CA PRO A 563 25.04 -9.73 -26.47
C PRO A 563 25.36 -8.77 -25.33
N LYS A 564 24.94 -7.47 -25.47
CA LYS A 564 25.17 -6.41 -24.47
C LYS A 564 23.90 -5.57 -24.27
N ALA A 565 23.99 -4.50 -23.50
CA ALA A 565 22.90 -3.58 -23.22
C ALA A 565 22.75 -2.45 -24.26
N GLY A 566 21.56 -1.86 -24.34
CA GLY A 566 21.25 -0.70 -25.18
C GLY A 566 21.47 -0.95 -26.66
N ARG A 567 22.16 -0.05 -27.36
CA ARG A 567 22.44 -0.17 -28.81
C ARG A 567 23.27 -1.40 -29.19
N LYS A 568 24.03 -1.97 -28.24
CA LYS A 568 24.84 -3.17 -28.43
C LYS A 568 24.09 -4.44 -28.04
N GLY A 569 22.84 -4.32 -27.62
CA GLY A 569 21.89 -5.41 -27.35
C GLY A 569 20.88 -5.58 -28.48
N GLY A 570 19.75 -6.20 -28.19
CA GLY A 570 18.61 -6.32 -29.08
C GLY A 570 18.71 -7.44 -30.11
N GLU A 571 19.61 -8.39 -29.93
CA GLU A 571 19.77 -9.60 -30.75
C GLU A 571 19.39 -10.85 -29.93
N VAL A 572 18.84 -11.86 -30.58
CA VAL A 572 18.67 -13.17 -29.97
C VAL A 572 20.03 -13.90 -30.04
N VAL A 573 20.65 -14.08 -28.87
CA VAL A 573 21.97 -14.78 -28.82
C VAL A 573 21.81 -16.25 -28.58
N PHE A 574 20.67 -16.69 -28.07
CA PHE A 574 20.30 -18.10 -27.92
C PHE A 574 18.79 -18.26 -27.86
N GLU A 575 18.26 -19.30 -28.47
CA GLU A 575 16.91 -19.83 -28.21
C GLU A 575 16.96 -21.36 -28.20
N GLY A 576 16.35 -22.01 -27.22
CA GLY A 576 16.37 -23.45 -27.07
C GLY A 576 16.06 -23.93 -25.66
N THR A 577 16.35 -25.22 -25.43
CA THR A 577 16.17 -25.80 -24.10
C THR A 577 17.30 -25.38 -23.15
N PRO A 578 17.07 -25.42 -21.83
CA PRO A 578 18.13 -25.12 -20.83
C PRO A 578 19.38 -26.02 -21.05
N LYS A 579 19.21 -27.28 -21.42
CA LYS A 579 20.32 -28.20 -21.68
C LYS A 579 21.17 -27.79 -22.88
N ASP A 580 20.54 -27.22 -23.90
CA ASP A 580 21.26 -26.75 -25.09
C ASP A 580 21.96 -25.41 -24.79
N MET A 581 21.39 -24.56 -23.95
CA MET A 581 22.03 -23.34 -23.50
C MET A 581 23.37 -23.60 -22.81
N LEU A 582 23.45 -24.61 -21.98
CA LEU A 582 24.70 -25.01 -21.29
C LEU A 582 25.85 -25.38 -22.24
N LYS A 583 25.57 -25.64 -23.52
CA LYS A 583 26.56 -25.95 -24.56
C LYS A 583 27.09 -24.72 -25.31
N THR A 584 26.50 -23.54 -25.04
CA THR A 584 26.82 -22.28 -25.70
C THR A 584 27.79 -21.46 -24.88
N HIS A 585 28.36 -20.41 -25.50
CA HIS A 585 29.30 -19.50 -24.85
C HIS A 585 28.68 -18.10 -24.62
N THR A 586 27.36 -18.02 -24.50
CA THR A 586 26.72 -16.74 -24.11
C THR A 586 27.13 -16.38 -22.70
N ILE A 587 27.06 -15.09 -22.34
CA ILE A 587 27.38 -14.61 -20.97
C ILE A 587 26.51 -15.36 -19.94
N THR A 588 25.24 -15.53 -20.20
CA THR A 588 24.32 -16.28 -19.33
C THR A 588 24.74 -17.73 -19.17
N ALA A 589 25.10 -18.40 -20.29
CA ALA A 589 25.55 -19.79 -20.25
C ALA A 589 26.84 -19.98 -19.45
N GLN A 590 27.81 -19.04 -19.53
CA GLN A 590 29.05 -19.07 -18.76
C GLN A 590 28.80 -19.06 -17.25
N TYR A 591 27.81 -18.29 -16.78
CA TYR A 591 27.40 -18.30 -15.38
C TYR A 591 26.70 -19.59 -14.98
N LEU A 592 25.77 -20.08 -15.81
CA LEU A 592 25.06 -21.35 -15.57
C LEU A 592 25.96 -22.57 -15.57
N ASN A 593 27.04 -22.57 -16.39
CA ASN A 593 28.06 -23.64 -16.45
C ASN A 593 29.13 -23.53 -15.35
N GLY A 594 29.15 -22.39 -14.64
CA GLY A 594 30.18 -22.09 -13.65
C GLY A 594 31.55 -21.70 -14.24
N GLU A 595 31.64 -21.44 -15.55
CA GLU A 595 32.84 -20.86 -16.19
C GLU A 595 33.12 -19.44 -15.69
N SER A 596 32.06 -18.66 -15.51
CA SER A 596 32.10 -17.35 -14.85
C SER A 596 31.45 -17.48 -13.48
N ARG A 597 32.10 -16.93 -12.44
CA ARG A 597 31.56 -16.94 -11.07
C ARG A 597 31.84 -15.61 -10.37
N ILE A 598 30.93 -15.17 -9.52
CA ILE A 598 31.22 -14.15 -8.53
C ILE A 598 32.05 -14.84 -7.44
N ALA A 599 33.34 -14.48 -7.32
CA ALA A 599 34.27 -15.17 -6.43
C ALA A 599 33.97 -14.84 -4.95
N VAL A 600 34.07 -15.84 -4.09
CA VAL A 600 34.02 -15.64 -2.64
C VAL A 600 35.32 -14.99 -2.18
N PRO A 601 35.31 -13.93 -1.37
CA PRO A 601 36.50 -13.31 -0.85
C PRO A 601 37.34 -14.30 -0.03
N ALA A 602 38.66 -14.37 -0.28
CA ALA A 602 39.56 -15.25 0.45
C ALA A 602 39.69 -14.87 1.93
N VAL A 603 39.56 -13.58 2.24
CA VAL A 603 39.66 -13.02 3.59
C VAL A 603 38.48 -12.08 3.81
N ARG A 604 37.77 -12.24 4.94
CA ARG A 604 36.70 -11.33 5.35
C ARG A 604 37.31 -10.11 6.05
N ARG A 605 36.71 -8.92 5.78
CA ARG A 605 37.12 -7.66 6.43
C ARG A 605 36.87 -7.72 7.92
N GLN A 606 37.86 -7.30 8.75
CA GLN A 606 37.71 -7.27 10.20
C GLN A 606 36.85 -6.08 10.69
N GLY A 607 36.66 -5.05 9.83
CA GLY A 607 36.00 -3.81 10.23
C GLY A 607 36.89 -2.89 11.05
N ASN A 608 36.31 -1.86 11.62
CA ASN A 608 37.04 -0.87 12.42
C ASN A 608 36.95 -1.07 13.95
N GLY A 609 36.43 -2.22 14.41
CA GLY A 609 36.22 -2.57 15.82
C GLY A 609 35.09 -1.84 16.52
N LYS A 610 34.32 -1.02 15.80
CA LYS A 610 33.16 -0.29 16.32
C LYS A 610 31.89 -0.92 15.80
N SER A 611 30.78 -0.70 16.52
CA SER A 611 29.46 -1.21 16.11
C SER A 611 28.34 -0.24 16.49
N ILE A 612 27.18 -0.40 15.83
CA ILE A 612 25.92 0.14 16.27
C ILE A 612 25.10 -1.01 16.83
N LYS A 613 24.54 -0.85 18.03
CA LYS A 613 23.72 -1.87 18.68
C LYS A 613 22.32 -1.33 18.90
N ILE A 614 21.31 -2.06 18.45
CA ILE A 614 19.89 -1.81 18.75
C ILE A 614 19.46 -2.88 19.72
N MET A 615 18.82 -2.48 20.82
CA MET A 615 18.30 -3.36 21.86
C MET A 615 16.78 -3.25 21.92
N GLY A 616 16.10 -4.37 22.04
CA GLY A 616 14.67 -4.46 22.25
C GLY A 616 13.83 -3.97 21.08
N ALA A 617 14.27 -4.12 19.83
CA ALA A 617 13.45 -3.74 18.67
C ALA A 617 12.19 -4.61 18.59
N CYS A 618 11.00 -3.98 18.63
CA CYS A 618 9.71 -4.68 18.71
C CYS A 618 8.63 -4.11 17.77
N GLY A 619 9.03 -3.51 16.64
CA GLY A 619 8.11 -3.03 15.62
C GLY A 619 7.49 -4.16 14.81
N ASN A 620 6.22 -4.04 14.42
CA ASN A 620 5.48 -5.02 13.61
C ASN A 620 5.60 -6.45 14.18
N ASN A 621 6.28 -7.35 13.46
CA ASN A 621 6.47 -8.74 13.91
C ASN A 621 7.78 -8.99 14.69
N LEU A 622 8.63 -7.97 14.90
CA LEU A 622 9.87 -8.13 15.68
C LEU A 622 9.58 -8.45 17.15
N LYS A 623 10.29 -9.43 17.69
CA LYS A 623 10.06 -9.99 19.05
C LYS A 623 11.17 -9.54 20.01
N HIS A 624 11.23 -8.24 20.35
CA HIS A 624 12.25 -7.65 21.25
C HIS A 624 13.67 -8.10 20.90
N VAL A 625 14.07 -7.87 19.67
CA VAL A 625 15.37 -8.36 19.18
C VAL A 625 16.49 -7.39 19.47
N ASP A 626 17.62 -7.97 19.88
CA ASP A 626 18.90 -7.29 20.01
C ASP A 626 19.76 -7.60 18.78
N VAL A 627 20.32 -6.56 18.17
CA VAL A 627 21.12 -6.73 16.95
C VAL A 627 22.32 -5.78 16.93
N GLU A 628 23.47 -6.30 16.49
CA GLU A 628 24.72 -5.56 16.36
C GLU A 628 25.11 -5.44 14.88
N PHE A 629 25.44 -4.20 14.47
CA PHE A 629 25.94 -3.87 13.15
C PHE A 629 27.41 -3.45 13.25
N PRO A 630 28.38 -4.35 12.97
CA PRO A 630 29.81 -4.02 13.00
C PRO A 630 30.18 -3.05 11.87
N LEU A 631 30.86 -1.95 12.20
CA LEU A 631 31.18 -0.89 11.25
C LEU A 631 32.41 -1.19 10.39
N GLY A 632 32.46 -0.59 9.19
CA GLY A 632 33.56 -0.82 8.24
C GLY A 632 33.47 -2.19 7.56
N LYS A 633 32.25 -2.73 7.41
CA LYS A 633 31.95 -4.04 6.80
C LYS A 633 30.84 -3.97 5.78
N LEU A 634 30.80 -4.98 4.92
CA LEU A 634 29.65 -5.31 4.09
C LEU A 634 28.73 -6.23 4.92
N ILE A 635 27.60 -5.70 5.37
CA ILE A 635 26.62 -6.41 6.19
C ILE A 635 25.43 -6.77 5.30
N VAL A 636 25.05 -8.05 5.28
CA VAL A 636 23.85 -8.50 4.58
C VAL A 636 22.81 -8.97 5.59
N VAL A 637 21.61 -8.38 5.51
CA VAL A 637 20.44 -8.77 6.29
C VAL A 637 19.54 -9.64 5.40
N THR A 638 19.45 -10.92 5.73
CA THR A 638 18.73 -11.93 4.96
C THR A 638 17.67 -12.64 5.78
N GLY A 639 17.00 -13.61 5.20
CA GLY A 639 15.95 -14.41 5.80
C GLY A 639 14.69 -14.50 4.93
N VAL A 640 13.73 -15.33 5.30
CA VAL A 640 12.52 -15.58 4.51
C VAL A 640 11.68 -14.30 4.30
N SER A 641 10.80 -14.32 3.29
CA SER A 641 9.90 -13.19 3.02
C SER A 641 8.98 -12.94 4.22
N GLY A 642 8.76 -11.66 4.57
CA GLY A 642 7.94 -11.30 5.72
C GLY A 642 8.56 -11.53 7.10
N SER A 643 9.85 -11.92 7.21
CA SER A 643 10.49 -12.22 8.50
C SER A 643 10.78 -10.99 9.38
N GLY A 644 10.65 -9.75 8.86
CA GLY A 644 10.88 -8.52 9.63
C GLY A 644 12.13 -7.73 9.23
N LYS A 645 12.84 -8.10 8.16
CA LYS A 645 14.06 -7.41 7.68
C LYS A 645 13.85 -5.92 7.45
N SER A 646 12.85 -5.55 6.66
CA SER A 646 12.56 -4.13 6.35
C SER A 646 12.09 -3.37 7.58
N THR A 647 11.38 -4.01 8.51
CA THR A 647 11.01 -3.41 9.79
C THR A 647 12.24 -3.09 10.62
N LEU A 648 13.21 -4.00 10.70
CA LEU A 648 14.45 -3.80 11.44
C LEU A 648 15.30 -2.68 10.84
N ILE A 649 15.45 -2.66 9.50
CA ILE A 649 16.38 -1.74 8.83
C ILE A 649 15.69 -0.44 8.42
N ASN A 650 14.60 -0.50 7.62
CA ASN A 650 13.99 0.68 7.01
C ASN A 650 13.05 1.44 7.95
N GLU A 651 12.45 0.74 8.93
CA GLU A 651 11.47 1.32 9.84
C GLU A 651 12.03 1.55 11.26
N THR A 652 13.14 0.88 11.63
CA THR A 652 13.78 1.06 12.93
C THR A 652 15.15 1.72 12.80
N LEU A 653 16.18 1.07 12.23
CA LEU A 653 17.54 1.58 12.15
C LEU A 653 17.65 2.90 11.37
N ALA A 654 17.14 2.95 10.14
CA ALA A 654 17.27 4.13 9.28
C ALA A 654 16.57 5.38 9.86
N PRO A 655 15.35 5.33 10.45
CA PRO A 655 14.77 6.46 11.13
C PRO A 655 15.52 6.88 12.40
N ILE A 656 16.03 5.96 13.23
CA ILE A 656 16.86 6.28 14.40
C ILE A 656 18.03 7.15 13.97
N LEU A 657 18.80 6.68 12.99
CA LEU A 657 19.97 7.39 12.47
C LEU A 657 19.61 8.74 11.84
N SER A 658 18.52 8.79 11.09
CA SER A 658 18.04 10.03 10.46
C SER A 658 17.56 11.06 11.48
N GLN A 659 16.94 10.64 12.57
CA GLN A 659 16.56 11.55 13.67
C GLN A 659 17.79 12.14 14.35
N HIS A 660 18.79 11.29 14.64
CA HIS A 660 20.00 11.72 15.32
C HIS A 660 20.83 12.68 14.45
N LEU A 661 21.09 12.31 13.19
CA LEU A 661 21.99 13.05 12.30
C LEU A 661 21.31 14.27 11.64
N TYR A 662 20.03 14.15 11.28
CA TYR A 662 19.34 15.15 10.42
C TYR A 662 18.10 15.75 11.08
N ARG A 663 17.78 15.40 12.33
CA ARG A 663 16.54 15.82 13.03
C ARG A 663 15.27 15.50 12.23
N SER A 664 15.25 14.35 11.56
CA SER A 664 14.11 13.87 10.79
C SER A 664 12.88 13.70 11.69
N LEU A 665 11.69 14.06 11.17
CA LEU A 665 10.42 13.87 11.88
C LEU A 665 9.87 12.44 11.79
N LYS A 666 10.48 11.58 10.95
CA LYS A 666 10.04 10.17 10.82
C LYS A 666 10.37 9.43 12.12
N LYS A 667 9.32 8.94 12.78
CA LYS A 667 9.48 8.17 14.02
C LYS A 667 9.97 6.74 13.70
N PRO A 668 10.98 6.22 14.42
CA PRO A 668 11.33 4.81 14.34
C PRO A 668 10.25 3.93 14.97
N MET A 669 10.22 2.66 14.58
CA MET A 669 9.45 1.65 15.30
C MET A 669 9.97 1.50 16.73
N PRO A 670 9.16 0.98 17.68
CA PRO A 670 9.56 0.89 19.09
C PRO A 670 10.83 0.06 19.30
N TYR A 671 11.69 0.56 20.17
CA TYR A 671 12.94 -0.08 20.61
C TYR A 671 13.29 0.45 22.02
N ASP A 672 14.11 -0.29 22.77
CA ASP A 672 14.48 0.12 24.12
C ASP A 672 15.66 1.07 24.12
N LYS A 673 16.76 0.73 23.44
CA LYS A 673 18.00 1.49 23.45
C LYS A 673 18.79 1.32 22.16
N VAL A 674 19.59 2.32 21.82
CA VAL A 674 20.58 2.25 20.73
C VAL A 674 21.92 2.78 21.23
N GLU A 675 23.00 2.14 20.83
CA GLU A 675 24.37 2.51 21.17
C GLU A 675 25.24 2.64 19.93
N GLY A 676 26.30 3.45 20.00
CA GLY A 676 27.32 3.57 18.95
C GLY A 676 26.95 4.46 17.76
N ILE A 677 25.87 5.26 17.83
CA ILE A 677 25.45 6.15 16.74
C ILE A 677 26.52 7.19 16.40
N ASP A 678 27.23 7.71 17.40
CA ASP A 678 28.29 8.73 17.24
C ASP A 678 29.49 8.25 16.40
N ASN A 679 29.59 6.96 16.09
CA ASN A 679 30.63 6.40 15.24
C ASN A 679 30.41 6.67 13.74
N ILE A 680 29.22 7.16 13.34
CA ILE A 680 28.90 7.53 11.96
C ILE A 680 28.57 9.02 11.87
N ASP A 681 28.84 9.62 10.72
CA ASP A 681 28.58 11.04 10.45
C ASP A 681 27.49 11.26 9.39
N LYS A 682 27.17 10.22 8.62
CA LYS A 682 26.20 10.28 7.55
C LYS A 682 25.48 8.94 7.37
N VAL A 683 24.19 8.98 7.10
CA VAL A 683 23.41 7.83 6.63
C VAL A 683 22.86 8.11 5.23
N VAL A 684 22.96 7.14 4.34
CA VAL A 684 22.43 7.21 2.97
C VAL A 684 21.50 6.03 2.77
N ASN A 685 20.23 6.31 2.61
CA ASN A 685 19.25 5.28 2.28
C ASN A 685 19.01 5.26 0.77
N VAL A 686 19.27 4.12 0.13
CA VAL A 686 19.14 3.89 -1.31
C VAL A 686 18.03 2.87 -1.53
N ASP A 687 16.82 3.36 -1.70
CA ASP A 687 15.63 2.56 -1.95
C ASP A 687 15.27 2.51 -3.45
N GLN A 688 14.32 1.67 -3.83
CA GLN A 688 13.84 1.48 -5.20
C GLN A 688 12.86 2.58 -5.65
N SER A 689 12.57 3.59 -4.82
CA SER A 689 11.66 4.66 -5.20
C SER A 689 12.20 5.46 -6.40
N PRO A 690 11.32 5.93 -7.32
CA PRO A 690 11.74 6.70 -8.47
C PRO A 690 12.56 7.94 -8.08
N ILE A 691 13.57 8.30 -8.88
CA ILE A 691 14.39 9.52 -8.69
C ILE A 691 13.60 10.83 -8.87
N GLY A 692 12.34 10.74 -9.25
CA GLY A 692 11.41 11.84 -9.34
C GLY A 692 10.05 11.37 -9.86
N ARG A 693 9.01 12.11 -9.53
CA ARG A 693 7.61 11.78 -9.88
C ARG A 693 7.13 12.40 -11.20
N THR A 694 7.95 13.22 -11.82
CA THR A 694 7.58 13.94 -13.04
C THR A 694 8.44 13.52 -14.22
N PRO A 695 7.91 13.57 -15.45
CA PRO A 695 8.67 13.27 -16.66
C PRO A 695 9.89 14.17 -16.90
N ARG A 696 10.00 15.27 -16.17
CA ARG A 696 11.14 16.22 -16.23
C ARG A 696 12.32 15.75 -15.38
N SER A 697 12.09 14.88 -14.40
CA SER A 697 13.17 14.27 -13.63
C SER A 697 13.89 13.24 -14.50
N ASN A 698 15.21 13.27 -14.49
CA ASN A 698 16.05 12.37 -15.28
C ASN A 698 17.42 12.18 -14.58
N PRO A 699 18.25 11.21 -15.01
CA PRO A 699 19.56 10.96 -14.42
C PRO A 699 20.47 12.21 -14.39
N ALA A 700 20.46 13.03 -15.45
CA ALA A 700 21.29 14.23 -15.51
C ALA A 700 20.87 15.31 -14.49
N THR A 701 19.57 15.46 -14.24
CA THR A 701 19.07 16.43 -13.24
C THR A 701 19.30 15.92 -11.82
N TYR A 702 19.11 14.63 -11.58
CA TYR A 702 19.25 14.04 -10.25
C TYR A 702 20.70 14.06 -9.75
N THR A 703 21.65 13.69 -10.60
CA THR A 703 23.09 13.73 -10.28
C THR A 703 23.67 15.15 -10.24
N GLY A 704 22.87 16.15 -10.65
CA GLY A 704 23.32 17.53 -10.74
C GLY A 704 24.27 17.82 -11.90
N VAL A 705 24.59 16.85 -12.76
CA VAL A 705 25.48 17.04 -13.93
C VAL A 705 24.86 17.98 -14.94
N PHE A 706 23.54 18.04 -15.02
CA PHE A 706 22.83 18.95 -15.93
C PHE A 706 23.11 20.43 -15.64
N THR A 707 23.40 20.78 -14.38
CA THR A 707 23.80 22.16 -14.02
C THR A 707 25.15 22.51 -14.64
N ASP A 708 26.11 21.58 -14.60
CA ASP A 708 27.45 21.77 -15.18
C ASP A 708 27.37 21.83 -16.72
N ILE A 709 26.52 20.96 -17.33
CA ILE A 709 26.27 20.99 -18.78
C ILE A 709 25.68 22.33 -19.20
N ARG A 710 24.69 22.86 -18.49
CA ARG A 710 24.10 24.19 -18.78
C ARG A 710 25.16 25.29 -18.67
N SER A 711 26.01 25.24 -17.65
CA SER A 711 27.10 26.20 -17.48
C SER A 711 28.11 26.14 -18.61
N LEU A 712 28.40 24.95 -19.13
CA LEU A 712 29.23 24.79 -20.34
C LEU A 712 28.60 25.48 -21.55
N PHE A 713 27.30 25.21 -21.80
CA PHE A 713 26.59 25.79 -22.93
C PHE A 713 26.49 27.33 -22.89
N VAL A 714 26.29 27.90 -21.70
CA VAL A 714 26.25 29.36 -21.50
C VAL A 714 27.59 30.02 -21.86
N ASN A 715 28.70 29.32 -21.64
CA ASN A 715 30.05 29.82 -21.92
C ASN A 715 30.48 29.73 -23.39
N LEU A 716 29.67 29.11 -24.24
CA LEU A 716 29.94 29.03 -25.68
C LEU A 716 29.84 30.43 -26.35
N PRO A 717 30.65 30.69 -27.39
CA PRO A 717 30.62 31.99 -28.07
C PRO A 717 29.24 32.41 -28.57
N GLU A 718 28.49 31.51 -29.20
CA GLU A 718 27.13 31.78 -29.69
C GLU A 718 26.15 32.15 -28.56
N ALA A 719 26.24 31.49 -27.44
CA ALA A 719 25.39 31.79 -26.30
C ALA A 719 25.71 33.14 -25.67
N LYS A 720 27.00 33.49 -25.59
CA LYS A 720 27.48 34.80 -25.11
C LYS A 720 27.06 35.94 -26.02
N ILE A 721 27.20 35.78 -27.37
CA ILE A 721 26.78 36.77 -28.36
C ILE A 721 25.27 37.06 -28.23
N ARG A 722 24.46 36.03 -28.00
CA ARG A 722 23.01 36.15 -27.85
C ARG A 722 22.57 36.55 -26.43
N GLY A 723 23.50 36.72 -25.47
CA GLY A 723 23.21 37.09 -24.11
C GLY A 723 22.44 36.01 -23.33
N TYR A 724 22.58 34.74 -23.68
CA TYR A 724 21.86 33.64 -23.07
C TYR A 724 22.36 33.36 -21.67
N LYS A 725 21.42 33.27 -20.72
CA LYS A 725 21.66 32.93 -19.30
C LYS A 725 21.43 31.42 -19.06
N PRO A 726 21.88 30.84 -17.91
CA PRO A 726 21.68 29.41 -17.60
C PRO A 726 20.24 28.95 -17.66
N GLY A 727 19.26 29.83 -17.37
CA GLY A 727 17.83 29.54 -17.50
C GLY A 727 17.39 29.21 -18.93
N ARG A 728 18.06 29.74 -19.96
CA ARG A 728 17.76 29.47 -21.38
C ARG A 728 17.93 27.99 -21.71
N PHE A 729 18.89 27.33 -21.10
CA PHE A 729 19.21 25.92 -21.30
C PHE A 729 18.50 25.00 -20.33
N SER A 730 17.48 25.52 -19.60
CA SER A 730 16.64 24.72 -18.71
C SER A 730 15.29 24.42 -19.38
N PHE A 731 14.90 23.16 -19.44
CA PHE A 731 13.57 22.75 -19.90
C PHE A 731 12.48 22.99 -18.85
N ASN A 732 12.84 23.40 -17.62
CA ASN A 732 11.88 23.71 -16.56
C ASN A 732 11.46 25.20 -16.54
N VAL A 733 12.26 26.10 -17.13
CA VAL A 733 12.08 27.55 -17.07
C VAL A 733 11.59 28.06 -18.41
N LYS A 734 10.68 29.05 -18.38
CA LYS A 734 10.23 29.75 -19.61
C LYS A 734 11.39 30.43 -20.30
N GLY A 735 11.28 30.56 -21.63
CA GLY A 735 12.24 31.29 -22.49
C GLY A 735 13.11 30.38 -23.37
N GLY A 736 13.56 29.21 -22.91
CA GLY A 736 14.33 28.26 -23.73
C GLY A 736 13.63 26.94 -24.01
N ARG A 737 12.64 26.63 -23.22
CA ARG A 737 11.86 25.38 -23.39
C ARG A 737 10.84 25.52 -24.52
N CYS A 738 10.38 24.38 -25.02
CA CYS A 738 9.21 24.33 -25.88
C CYS A 738 7.95 24.65 -25.06
N GLU A 739 7.25 25.74 -25.38
CA GLU A 739 6.05 26.13 -24.61
C GLU A 739 4.85 25.23 -24.91
N ALA A 740 4.76 24.58 -26.05
CA ALA A 740 3.66 23.69 -26.43
C ALA A 740 3.58 22.45 -25.53
N CYS A 741 4.72 21.90 -25.09
CA CYS A 741 4.78 20.78 -24.15
C CYS A 741 5.30 21.19 -22.77
N GLY A 742 5.54 22.48 -22.53
CA GLY A 742 6.09 22.99 -21.26
C GLY A 742 7.46 22.40 -20.92
N GLY A 743 8.25 21.90 -21.90
CA GLY A 743 9.55 21.27 -21.70
C GLY A 743 9.49 19.76 -21.39
N ASN A 744 8.32 19.13 -21.44
CA ASN A 744 8.19 17.68 -21.22
C ASN A 744 8.73 16.86 -22.40
N GLY A 745 8.65 17.40 -23.64
CA GLY A 745 8.99 16.69 -24.87
C GLY A 745 7.82 15.91 -25.47
N TYR A 746 6.79 15.62 -24.66
CA TYR A 746 5.58 14.91 -25.07
C TYR A 746 4.34 15.51 -24.40
N LYS A 747 3.17 15.18 -24.91
CA LYS A 747 1.87 15.50 -24.32
C LYS A 747 1.28 14.21 -23.74
N VAL A 748 0.68 14.31 -22.57
CA VAL A 748 -0.09 13.22 -21.96
C VAL A 748 -1.55 13.44 -22.34
N ILE A 749 -2.15 12.44 -22.95
CA ILE A 749 -3.58 12.38 -23.24
C ILE A 749 -4.20 11.54 -22.14
N GLU A 750 -4.98 12.20 -21.29
CA GLU A 750 -5.69 11.51 -20.21
C GLU A 750 -6.88 10.72 -20.78
N MET A 751 -6.91 9.44 -20.45
CA MET A 751 -7.95 8.52 -20.88
C MET A 751 -8.73 8.09 -19.63
N ASN A 752 -10.00 8.48 -19.53
CA ASN A 752 -10.81 8.33 -18.29
C ASN A 752 -10.87 6.91 -17.70
N PHE A 753 -10.72 5.86 -18.48
CA PHE A 753 -10.83 4.45 -18.05
C PHE A 753 -9.63 3.59 -18.46
N LEU A 754 -8.64 4.18 -19.15
CA LEU A 754 -7.44 3.50 -19.63
C LEU A 754 -6.18 4.19 -19.11
N PRO A 755 -5.02 3.54 -19.18
CA PRO A 755 -3.75 4.20 -18.94
C PRO A 755 -3.57 5.39 -19.87
N ASN A 756 -3.04 6.50 -19.33
CA ASN A 756 -2.78 7.70 -20.09
C ASN A 756 -1.80 7.43 -21.24
N VAL A 757 -2.10 7.95 -22.43
CA VAL A 757 -1.23 7.81 -23.60
C VAL A 757 -0.30 9.02 -23.70
N THR A 758 1.00 8.76 -23.93
CA THR A 758 2.00 9.79 -24.15
C THR A 758 2.34 9.89 -25.64
N VAL A 759 2.15 11.08 -26.22
CA VAL A 759 2.44 11.34 -27.64
C VAL A 759 3.59 12.35 -27.75
N PRO A 760 4.59 12.14 -28.62
CA PRO A 760 5.64 13.13 -28.86
C PRO A 760 5.05 14.51 -29.21
N CYS A 761 5.66 15.57 -28.69
CA CYS A 761 5.22 16.92 -28.98
C CYS A 761 5.44 17.27 -30.46
N GLU A 762 4.40 17.64 -31.17
CA GLU A 762 4.43 17.99 -32.62
C GLU A 762 5.33 19.17 -32.93
N VAL A 763 5.54 20.10 -31.95
CA VAL A 763 6.34 21.32 -32.16
C VAL A 763 7.83 21.05 -31.95
N CYS A 764 8.21 20.32 -30.91
CA CYS A 764 9.63 20.09 -30.62
C CYS A 764 10.10 18.67 -30.96
N HIS A 765 9.22 17.80 -31.42
CA HIS A 765 9.52 16.40 -31.77
C HIS A 765 10.35 15.68 -30.68
N GLY A 766 9.96 15.80 -29.41
CA GLY A 766 10.65 15.19 -28.28
C GLY A 766 11.86 15.97 -27.74
N LYS A 767 12.33 17.03 -28.40
CA LYS A 767 13.58 17.74 -28.06
C LYS A 767 13.48 18.68 -26.85
N ARG A 768 12.29 18.94 -26.29
CA ARG A 768 12.02 19.73 -25.09
C ARG A 768 12.31 21.24 -25.18
N TYR A 769 13.06 21.71 -26.15
CA TYR A 769 13.49 23.10 -26.31
C TYR A 769 12.91 23.77 -27.57
N ASN A 770 12.94 25.08 -27.57
CA ASN A 770 12.62 25.85 -28.77
C ASN A 770 13.80 25.84 -29.76
N ARG A 771 13.53 26.21 -31.00
CA ARG A 771 14.49 26.15 -32.13
C ARG A 771 15.76 26.96 -31.84
N GLU A 772 15.63 28.19 -31.31
CA GLU A 772 16.78 29.09 -31.10
C GLU A 772 17.74 28.55 -30.04
N THR A 773 17.23 27.86 -28.99
CA THR A 773 18.08 27.22 -27.98
C THR A 773 18.87 26.05 -28.56
N LEU A 774 18.27 25.32 -29.53
CA LEU A 774 18.89 24.15 -30.17
C LEU A 774 19.97 24.54 -31.21
N GLU A 775 20.04 25.79 -31.61
CA GLU A 775 21.08 26.31 -32.52
C GLU A 775 22.46 26.38 -31.86
N VAL A 776 22.49 26.61 -30.52
CA VAL A 776 23.74 26.61 -29.75
C VAL A 776 24.29 25.18 -29.62
N ARG A 777 25.51 24.97 -30.12
CA ARG A 777 26.10 23.63 -30.20
C ARG A 777 27.49 23.57 -29.60
N TYR A 778 27.74 22.50 -28.85
CA TYR A 778 29.06 22.10 -28.35
C TYR A 778 29.52 20.84 -29.08
N LYS A 779 30.72 20.86 -29.69
CA LYS A 779 31.21 19.77 -30.56
C LYS A 779 30.15 19.28 -31.57
N GLY A 780 29.37 20.21 -32.16
CA GLY A 780 28.34 19.94 -33.14
C GLY A 780 27.01 19.42 -32.58
N LYS A 781 26.86 19.23 -31.26
CA LYS A 781 25.65 18.70 -30.58
C LYS A 781 24.92 19.80 -29.84
N SER A 782 23.61 19.87 -29.97
CA SER A 782 22.73 20.73 -29.18
C SER A 782 22.54 20.18 -27.78
N ILE A 783 21.98 20.95 -26.86
CA ILE A 783 21.68 20.47 -25.49
C ILE A 783 20.66 19.34 -25.50
N ALA A 784 19.74 19.28 -26.43
CA ALA A 784 18.81 18.14 -26.58
C ALA A 784 19.52 16.87 -27.05
N ASP A 785 20.47 17.02 -28.00
CA ASP A 785 21.27 15.87 -28.46
C ASP A 785 22.13 15.31 -27.32
N VAL A 786 22.64 16.17 -26.43
CA VAL A 786 23.39 15.73 -25.23
C VAL A 786 22.50 14.97 -24.26
N LEU A 787 21.26 15.41 -24.04
CA LEU A 787 20.32 14.66 -23.21
C LEU A 787 19.90 13.32 -23.83
N ASP A 788 19.94 13.21 -25.15
CA ASP A 788 19.64 11.95 -25.85
C ASP A 788 20.83 10.97 -25.93
N MET A 789 22.04 11.42 -25.55
CA MET A 789 23.20 10.54 -25.45
C MET A 789 23.03 9.50 -24.37
N THR A 790 23.47 8.27 -24.65
CA THR A 790 23.70 7.28 -23.61
C THR A 790 24.86 7.73 -22.71
N ILE A 791 24.89 7.22 -21.46
CA ILE A 791 25.98 7.55 -20.52
C ILE A 791 27.34 7.18 -21.10
N ASN A 792 27.47 6.02 -21.79
CA ASN A 792 28.71 5.65 -22.47
C ASN A 792 29.15 6.67 -23.52
N GLN A 793 28.23 7.15 -24.35
CA GLN A 793 28.54 8.19 -25.35
C GLN A 793 28.90 9.53 -24.70
N ALA A 794 28.22 9.86 -23.59
CA ALA A 794 28.46 11.10 -22.86
C ALA A 794 29.84 11.09 -22.18
N VAL A 795 30.33 9.94 -21.68
CA VAL A 795 31.69 9.78 -21.14
C VAL A 795 32.74 10.10 -22.20
N GLU A 796 32.60 9.56 -23.40
CA GLU A 796 33.51 9.86 -24.54
C GLU A 796 33.39 11.31 -24.97
N PHE A 797 32.17 11.85 -25.03
CA PHE A 797 31.94 13.23 -25.50
C PHE A 797 32.50 14.29 -24.56
N PHE A 798 32.43 14.07 -23.24
CA PHE A 798 32.90 14.99 -22.21
C PHE A 798 34.26 14.61 -21.61
N GLU A 799 35.08 13.78 -22.27
CA GLU A 799 36.39 13.32 -21.78
C GLU A 799 37.31 14.48 -21.31
N ASN A 800 37.22 15.66 -21.94
CA ASN A 800 38.03 16.84 -21.65
C ASN A 800 37.34 17.84 -20.69
N VAL A 801 36.23 17.45 -20.03
CA VAL A 801 35.48 18.31 -19.10
C VAL A 801 35.40 17.61 -17.75
N PRO A 802 36.40 17.72 -16.86
CA PRO A 802 36.53 16.91 -15.65
C PRO A 802 35.32 16.93 -14.72
N ASN A 803 34.73 18.11 -14.50
CA ASN A 803 33.55 18.27 -13.60
C ASN A 803 32.33 17.50 -14.09
N ILE A 804 32.11 17.47 -15.41
CA ILE A 804 31.02 16.71 -16.03
C ILE A 804 31.38 15.22 -16.06
N LEU A 805 32.62 14.93 -16.50
CA LEU A 805 33.12 13.55 -16.65
C LEU A 805 33.03 12.77 -15.35
N GLN A 806 33.43 13.34 -14.22
CA GLN A 806 33.41 12.67 -12.92
C GLN A 806 32.00 12.17 -12.55
N LYS A 807 30.97 13.01 -12.74
CA LYS A 807 29.58 12.66 -12.41
C LYS A 807 28.98 11.66 -13.39
N ILE A 808 29.34 11.72 -14.67
CA ILE A 808 28.85 10.77 -15.68
C ILE A 808 29.55 9.42 -15.52
N LYS A 809 30.84 9.42 -15.16
CA LYS A 809 31.63 8.21 -14.96
C LYS A 809 31.09 7.38 -13.78
N SER A 810 30.64 8.00 -12.70
CA SER A 810 30.00 7.26 -11.59
C SER A 810 28.72 6.54 -12.02
N LEU A 811 27.95 7.11 -12.95
CA LEU A 811 26.79 6.43 -13.55
C LEU A 811 27.21 5.24 -14.43
N GLN A 812 28.30 5.34 -15.14
CA GLN A 812 28.85 4.24 -15.93
C GLN A 812 29.37 3.09 -15.03
N GLU A 813 30.08 3.45 -13.94
CA GLU A 813 30.66 2.49 -13.01
C GLU A 813 29.61 1.61 -12.29
N VAL A 814 28.41 2.13 -12.06
CA VAL A 814 27.27 1.33 -11.52
C VAL A 814 26.52 0.52 -12.58
N GLY A 815 27.07 0.38 -13.80
CA GLY A 815 26.46 -0.43 -14.86
C GLY A 815 25.34 0.26 -15.64
N LEU A 816 25.15 1.59 -15.52
CA LEU A 816 24.10 2.34 -16.21
C LEU A 816 24.55 2.96 -17.55
N GLY A 817 25.62 2.47 -18.15
CA GLY A 817 26.20 3.02 -19.39
C GLY A 817 25.21 3.08 -20.58
N TYR A 818 24.18 2.26 -20.59
CA TYR A 818 23.20 2.13 -21.66
C TYR A 818 22.03 3.13 -21.58
N ILE A 819 21.69 3.67 -20.40
CA ILE A 819 20.60 4.63 -20.26
C ILE A 819 20.97 5.99 -20.82
N LYS A 820 19.96 6.79 -21.25
CA LYS A 820 20.17 8.14 -21.73
C LYS A 820 20.25 9.13 -20.57
N LEU A 821 21.09 10.17 -20.69
CA LEU A 821 21.20 11.24 -19.68
C LEU A 821 19.85 11.92 -19.40
N GLY A 822 19.04 12.15 -20.42
CA GLY A 822 17.72 12.77 -20.34
C GLY A 822 16.55 11.80 -20.24
N GLN A 823 16.79 10.50 -19.98
CA GLN A 823 15.72 9.51 -19.84
C GLN A 823 14.79 9.87 -18.68
N SER A 824 13.48 9.86 -18.92
CA SER A 824 12.50 10.20 -17.90
C SER A 824 12.58 9.25 -16.70
N SER A 825 12.49 9.77 -15.49
CA SER A 825 12.42 8.95 -14.26
C SER A 825 11.26 7.96 -14.25
N THR A 826 10.18 8.25 -14.96
CA THR A 826 8.99 7.39 -15.04
C THR A 826 9.20 6.16 -15.94
N THR A 827 10.26 6.13 -16.75
CA THR A 827 10.63 5.00 -17.62
C THR A 827 11.79 4.18 -17.08
N LEU A 828 12.38 4.60 -15.96
CA LEU A 828 13.42 3.83 -15.27
C LEU A 828 12.81 2.73 -14.40
N SER A 829 13.42 1.56 -14.39
CA SER A 829 13.09 0.51 -13.43
C SER A 829 13.47 0.91 -12.01
N GLY A 830 12.94 0.18 -11.00
CA GLY A 830 13.30 0.39 -9.59
C GLY A 830 14.81 0.26 -9.37
N GLY A 831 15.42 -0.78 -9.91
CA GLY A 831 16.86 -1.01 -9.81
C GLY A 831 17.71 0.03 -10.54
N GLU A 832 17.28 0.52 -11.72
CA GLU A 832 17.97 1.63 -12.40
C GLU A 832 17.91 2.91 -11.58
N SER A 833 16.74 3.24 -11.02
CA SER A 833 16.55 4.41 -10.13
C SER A 833 17.47 4.33 -8.91
N GLN A 834 17.57 3.16 -8.30
CA GLN A 834 18.43 2.89 -7.15
C GLN A 834 19.92 3.07 -7.50
N ARG A 835 20.36 2.55 -8.65
CA ARG A 835 21.74 2.73 -9.14
C ARG A 835 22.06 4.19 -9.48
N VAL A 836 21.11 4.97 -9.98
CA VAL A 836 21.31 6.43 -10.17
C VAL A 836 21.52 7.13 -8.84
N LYS A 837 20.76 6.77 -7.79
CA LYS A 837 20.96 7.29 -6.42
C LYS A 837 22.36 6.95 -5.90
N LEU A 838 22.76 5.69 -6.03
CA LEU A 838 24.08 5.21 -5.62
C LEU A 838 25.20 5.97 -6.35
N ALA A 839 25.10 6.11 -7.69
CA ALA A 839 26.07 6.86 -8.49
C ALA A 839 26.22 8.31 -8.02
N THR A 840 25.10 8.94 -7.63
CA THR A 840 25.13 10.32 -7.10
C THR A 840 25.93 10.41 -5.80
N GLU A 841 25.80 9.44 -4.91
CA GLU A 841 26.57 9.41 -3.66
C GLU A 841 28.04 9.10 -3.91
N LEU A 842 28.34 8.18 -4.83
CA LEU A 842 29.72 7.86 -5.24
C LEU A 842 30.50 9.07 -5.81
N SER A 843 29.80 9.99 -6.48
CA SER A 843 30.41 11.21 -7.04
C SER A 843 30.79 12.25 -5.99
N LYS A 844 30.32 12.11 -4.74
CA LYS A 844 30.60 13.01 -3.62
C LYS A 844 31.87 12.63 -2.89
N ARG A 845 32.45 13.58 -2.16
CA ARG A 845 33.56 13.29 -1.25
C ARG A 845 33.07 12.42 -0.09
N ASP A 846 33.88 11.45 0.25
CA ASP A 846 33.61 10.43 1.24
C ASP A 846 34.42 10.72 2.53
N THR A 847 33.84 10.46 3.70
CA THR A 847 34.46 10.65 4.99
C THR A 847 35.00 9.36 5.60
N GLY A 848 34.65 8.21 5.01
CA GLY A 848 34.98 6.88 5.56
C GLY A 848 34.14 6.49 6.80
N LYS A 849 33.13 7.28 7.18
CA LYS A 849 32.22 7.03 8.31
C LYS A 849 30.75 7.05 7.89
N THR A 850 30.46 6.88 6.61
CA THR A 850 29.11 6.86 6.08
C THR A 850 28.52 5.45 6.19
N LEU A 851 27.27 5.36 6.63
CA LEU A 851 26.49 4.12 6.61
C LEU A 851 25.51 4.16 5.43
N TYR A 852 25.69 3.26 4.48
CA TYR A 852 24.81 3.07 3.33
C TYR A 852 23.82 1.96 3.65
N ILE A 853 22.54 2.20 3.38
CA ILE A 853 21.46 1.21 3.50
C ILE A 853 20.89 0.99 2.10
N LEU A 854 20.92 -0.24 1.62
CA LEU A 854 20.37 -0.63 0.32
C LEU A 854 19.31 -1.70 0.52
N ASP A 855 18.19 -1.53 -0.15
CA ASP A 855 17.05 -2.47 -0.10
C ASP A 855 16.95 -3.19 -1.44
N GLU A 856 17.24 -4.49 -1.44
CA GLU A 856 17.22 -5.40 -2.59
C GLU A 856 17.88 -4.80 -3.86
N PRO A 857 19.16 -4.40 -3.80
CA PRO A 857 19.80 -3.68 -4.91
C PRO A 857 20.06 -4.55 -6.16
N THR A 858 19.93 -5.86 -6.08
CA THR A 858 20.12 -6.78 -7.23
C THR A 858 18.85 -7.03 -8.01
N THR A 859 17.74 -6.40 -7.64
CA THR A 859 16.46 -6.53 -8.34
C THR A 859 16.59 -6.21 -9.83
N GLY A 860 16.17 -7.15 -10.68
CA GLY A 860 16.22 -7.01 -12.15
C GLY A 860 17.62 -7.03 -12.76
N LEU A 861 18.61 -7.53 -12.05
CA LEU A 861 19.99 -7.61 -12.51
C LEU A 861 20.38 -9.00 -12.96
N HIS A 862 21.03 -9.09 -14.12
CA HIS A 862 21.73 -10.27 -14.55
C HIS A 862 22.98 -10.50 -13.69
N PHE A 863 23.51 -11.72 -13.61
CA PHE A 863 24.69 -12.09 -12.84
C PHE A 863 25.89 -11.13 -13.06
N GLU A 864 26.17 -10.76 -14.32
CA GLU A 864 27.25 -9.82 -14.65
C GLU A 864 26.99 -8.41 -14.10
N ASP A 865 25.74 -7.95 -14.11
CA ASP A 865 25.36 -6.65 -13.53
C ASP A 865 25.50 -6.68 -12.01
N ILE A 866 25.18 -7.83 -11.36
CA ILE A 866 25.39 -8.04 -9.92
C ILE A 866 26.88 -7.95 -9.60
N ARG A 867 27.74 -8.60 -10.37
CA ARG A 867 29.20 -8.52 -10.19
C ARG A 867 29.68 -7.06 -10.21
N ILE A 868 29.29 -6.31 -11.22
CA ILE A 868 29.66 -4.89 -11.36
C ILE A 868 29.16 -4.08 -10.16
N LEU A 869 27.94 -4.29 -9.71
CA LEU A 869 27.36 -3.59 -8.55
C LEU A 869 28.16 -3.92 -7.29
N MET A 870 28.47 -5.19 -7.06
CA MET A 870 29.22 -5.63 -5.88
C MET A 870 30.64 -5.07 -5.85
N ASP A 871 31.33 -5.02 -6.99
CA ASP A 871 32.65 -4.38 -7.13
C ASP A 871 32.62 -2.90 -6.67
N VAL A 872 31.52 -2.22 -6.93
CA VAL A 872 31.33 -0.82 -6.50
C VAL A 872 31.08 -0.72 -5.00
N LEU A 873 30.23 -1.58 -4.45
CA LEU A 873 29.89 -1.58 -3.02
C LEU A 873 31.11 -1.98 -2.17
N GLU A 874 31.91 -2.94 -2.63
CA GLU A 874 33.15 -3.33 -1.97
C GLU A 874 34.15 -2.16 -1.91
N LYS A 875 34.31 -1.40 -2.99
CA LYS A 875 35.14 -0.18 -3.00
C LYS A 875 34.68 0.87 -2.00
N LEU A 876 33.36 0.97 -1.72
CA LEU A 876 32.84 1.84 -0.67
C LEU A 876 33.28 1.36 0.73
N VAL A 877 33.18 0.06 0.97
CA VAL A 877 33.62 -0.54 2.25
C VAL A 877 35.11 -0.40 2.44
N ASP A 878 35.92 -0.61 1.38
CA ASP A 878 37.42 -0.48 1.42
C ASP A 878 37.87 0.95 1.76
N ARG A 879 37.00 1.97 1.53
CA ARG A 879 37.21 3.36 1.97
C ARG A 879 36.85 3.61 3.44
N GLY A 880 36.48 2.57 4.19
CA GLY A 880 36.14 2.65 5.61
C GLY A 880 34.62 2.80 5.91
N ASN A 881 33.78 2.89 4.91
CA ASN A 881 32.32 3.00 5.08
C ASN A 881 31.70 1.68 5.50
N THR A 882 30.47 1.76 6.00
CA THR A 882 29.66 0.58 6.31
C THR A 882 28.53 0.48 5.28
N VAL A 883 28.33 -0.69 4.73
CA VAL A 883 27.25 -0.97 3.78
C VAL A 883 26.34 -2.05 4.37
N VAL A 884 25.07 -1.73 4.55
CA VAL A 884 24.03 -2.65 5.02
C VAL A 884 23.10 -2.92 3.85
N ILE A 885 22.95 -4.18 3.46
CA ILE A 885 22.11 -4.61 2.33
C ILE A 885 21.03 -5.55 2.84
N ILE A 886 19.79 -5.29 2.51
CA ILE A 886 18.71 -6.28 2.65
C ILE A 886 18.70 -7.09 1.36
N GLU A 887 18.96 -8.39 1.42
CA GLU A 887 19.10 -9.21 0.23
C GLU A 887 18.72 -10.69 0.41
N HIS A 888 18.29 -11.28 -0.71
CA HIS A 888 17.96 -12.70 -0.83
C HIS A 888 18.86 -13.43 -1.81
N ASN A 889 19.56 -12.70 -2.68
CA ASN A 889 20.44 -13.26 -3.68
C ASN A 889 21.69 -13.89 -3.04
N LEU A 890 21.88 -15.18 -3.28
CA LEU A 890 22.99 -15.95 -2.67
C LEU A 890 24.37 -15.46 -3.13
N ASP A 891 24.49 -14.93 -4.34
CA ASP A 891 25.74 -14.35 -4.84
C ASP A 891 26.17 -13.11 -4.06
N VAL A 892 25.21 -12.34 -3.55
CA VAL A 892 25.50 -11.21 -2.65
C VAL A 892 25.76 -11.69 -1.22
N ILE A 893 24.94 -12.63 -0.72
CA ILE A 893 25.06 -13.15 0.65
C ILE A 893 26.43 -13.77 0.87
N LYS A 894 26.97 -14.53 -0.10
CA LYS A 894 28.29 -15.15 0.00
C LYS A 894 29.46 -14.15 0.02
N LEU A 895 29.25 -12.91 -0.46
CA LEU A 895 30.27 -11.84 -0.46
C LEU A 895 30.32 -11.07 0.86
N ALA A 896 29.30 -11.19 1.71
CA ALA A 896 29.19 -10.44 2.96
C ALA A 896 30.38 -10.65 3.90
N ASP A 897 30.79 -9.61 4.62
CA ASP A 897 31.70 -9.74 5.77
C ASP A 897 30.95 -10.14 7.05
N TRP A 898 29.65 -9.82 7.09
CA TRP A 898 28.76 -10.13 8.22
C TRP A 898 27.34 -10.35 7.72
N ILE A 899 26.69 -11.40 8.21
CA ILE A 899 25.30 -11.72 7.90
C ILE A 899 24.46 -11.55 9.16
N ILE A 900 23.24 -11.06 9.00
CA ILE A 900 22.18 -11.05 10.00
C ILE A 900 21.00 -11.80 9.37
N ASP A 901 20.69 -13.00 9.86
CA ASP A 901 19.59 -13.83 9.37
C ASP A 901 18.37 -13.67 10.25
N VAL A 902 17.26 -13.19 9.66
CA VAL A 902 16.01 -12.87 10.35
C VAL A 902 14.95 -13.92 9.99
N GLY A 903 14.33 -14.50 11.00
CA GLY A 903 13.36 -15.59 10.79
C GLY A 903 12.68 -16.04 12.07
N PRO A 904 12.37 -17.38 12.24
CA PRO A 904 12.58 -18.44 11.26
C PRO A 904 11.60 -18.42 10.09
N GLU A 905 10.36 -17.93 10.30
CA GLU A 905 9.28 -17.86 9.32
C GLU A 905 8.90 -16.39 9.00
N GLY A 906 7.91 -16.21 8.13
CA GLY A 906 7.27 -14.91 7.89
C GLY A 906 6.21 -14.57 8.95
N GLY A 907 5.72 -13.32 8.96
CA GLY A 907 4.63 -12.88 9.81
C GLY A 907 4.87 -13.10 11.30
N ARG A 908 3.87 -13.60 12.00
CA ARG A 908 3.93 -13.87 13.45
C ARG A 908 4.94 -14.96 13.83
N GLY A 909 5.23 -15.88 12.92
CA GLY A 909 6.25 -16.91 13.09
C GLY A 909 7.69 -16.39 12.98
N GLY A 910 7.88 -15.18 12.45
CA GLY A 910 9.17 -14.52 12.26
C GLY A 910 9.59 -13.60 13.40
N GLY A 911 10.35 -12.58 13.04
CA GLY A 911 10.71 -11.49 13.92
C GLY A 911 11.79 -11.79 14.94
N GLN A 912 12.63 -12.79 14.70
CA GLN A 912 13.76 -13.16 15.55
C GLN A 912 15.07 -13.13 14.76
N ILE A 913 16.17 -12.85 15.43
CA ILE A 913 17.50 -13.03 14.87
C ILE A 913 17.88 -14.51 15.04
N ILE A 914 18.02 -15.22 13.92
CA ILE A 914 18.29 -16.66 13.91
C ILE A 914 19.76 -16.95 14.03
N SER A 915 20.57 -16.22 13.26
CA SER A 915 22.02 -16.32 13.29
C SER A 915 22.67 -15.02 12.86
N THR A 916 23.86 -14.75 13.40
CA THR A 916 24.71 -13.62 13.01
C THR A 916 26.15 -14.10 12.93
N GLY A 917 26.92 -13.56 12.03
CA GLY A 917 28.33 -13.93 11.88
C GLY A 917 28.84 -13.81 10.45
N THR A 918 30.02 -14.36 10.19
CA THR A 918 30.51 -14.46 8.81
C THR A 918 29.69 -15.48 8.01
N PRO A 919 29.70 -15.41 6.68
CA PRO A 919 28.98 -16.40 5.85
C PRO A 919 29.29 -17.84 6.20
N GLU A 920 30.54 -18.15 6.54
CA GLU A 920 30.99 -19.49 6.92
C GLU A 920 30.38 -19.93 8.25
N GLN A 921 30.29 -19.01 9.23
CA GLN A 921 29.65 -19.27 10.52
C GLN A 921 28.15 -19.52 10.39
N VAL A 922 27.48 -18.70 9.56
CA VAL A 922 26.04 -18.85 9.29
C VAL A 922 25.76 -20.16 8.53
N ALA A 923 26.60 -20.54 7.55
CA ALA A 923 26.41 -21.75 6.74
C ALA A 923 26.46 -23.06 7.56
N VAL A 924 27.15 -23.08 8.72
CA VAL A 924 27.18 -24.26 9.61
C VAL A 924 26.08 -24.21 10.69
N SER A 925 25.31 -23.14 10.76
CA SER A 925 24.17 -23.04 11.69
C SER A 925 23.13 -24.09 11.38
N SER A 926 22.55 -24.71 12.41
CA SER A 926 21.42 -25.64 12.28
C SER A 926 20.04 -24.96 12.25
N LYS A 927 20.00 -23.62 12.41
CA LYS A 927 18.77 -22.82 12.52
C LYS A 927 18.51 -22.03 11.25
N GLY A 928 17.26 -21.95 10.85
CA GLY A 928 16.81 -21.18 9.70
C GLY A 928 16.99 -21.90 8.35
N TYR A 929 16.61 -21.23 7.29
CA TYR A 929 16.67 -21.79 5.92
C TYR A 929 17.90 -21.35 5.13
N THR A 930 18.44 -20.16 5.41
CA THR A 930 19.60 -19.58 4.73
C THR A 930 20.82 -20.52 4.72
N PRO A 931 21.18 -21.22 5.82
CA PRO A 931 22.33 -22.13 5.84
C PRO A 931 22.24 -23.24 4.79
N ARG A 932 21.05 -23.79 4.55
CA ARG A 932 20.83 -24.88 3.57
C ARG A 932 21.26 -24.48 2.15
N PHE A 933 20.99 -23.25 1.76
CA PHE A 933 21.29 -22.74 0.43
C PHE A 933 22.67 -22.11 0.34
N LEU A 934 23.19 -21.54 1.42
CA LEU A 934 24.49 -20.86 1.46
C LEU A 934 25.66 -21.85 1.49
N LYS A 935 25.52 -22.99 2.17
CA LYS A 935 26.56 -24.00 2.34
C LYS A 935 27.15 -24.52 1.01
N PRO A 936 26.35 -24.94 0.01
CA PRO A 936 26.88 -25.32 -1.30
C PRO A 936 27.62 -24.19 -2.03
N MET A 937 27.14 -22.94 -1.87
CA MET A 937 27.77 -21.78 -2.52
C MET A 937 29.16 -21.43 -1.97
N LEU A 938 29.43 -21.79 -0.72
CA LEU A 938 30.74 -21.62 -0.07
C LEU A 938 31.66 -22.83 -0.25
N GLY A 939 31.15 -23.95 -0.77
CA GLY A 939 31.92 -25.20 -0.94
C GLY A 939 32.23 -25.94 0.37
N ILE A 940 31.37 -25.77 1.40
CA ILE A 940 31.52 -26.32 2.77
C ILE A 940 30.63 -27.55 2.95
#